data_6d9d7fba1688c4230a7e829c2da8963f
#
_entry.id   6d9d7fba1688c4230a7e829c2da8963f
#
_cell.length_a   1.000
_cell.length_b   1.000
_cell.length_c   1.000
_cell.angle_alpha   90.00
_cell.angle_beta   90.00
_cell.angle_gamma   90.00
#
_symmetry.space_group_name_H-M   'P 1'
#
loop_
_entity.id
_entity.type
_entity.pdbx_description
1 polymer ?
#
loop_
_entity_poly.entity_id
_entity_poly.type
_entity_poly.pdbx_seq_one_letter_code
_entity_poly.pdbx_strand_id
1 'polypeptide(L)'
;MELGVCYYPEHWPEHTWKRDAQRMKDMGLTWVRIGEFAWQQLEPTPGIYHFDWLDLAIDTLGNAGLKVILGTPTATPPKWLIDQYPDVLAVDVDGRPRKFGSRRHYSFNAPAYLDASDTITRAVAERYGQHPAVQAWQTDNEYGCHDTVRSYGLYDLLAFRGWLKDRYGNIDALNDAWWNIFWSMGYRDFDEIDLPNLTVTEANPSHWLDFYRFSSDAMVAFNQRQVALLRQYSPDRLITHNGMLLFGDYDAFKLAETVDVFSWDNYPLGMLEQSFLPEDLKNQYHRSGHADLISLNHDLFYGLKNKPFWVIEQQPGQVNWAPTNPLPAKGAVTLWTQQAFAHGASMVSYFRWRAALGAQELMHAGLNLHSGDPDRAVAEVEVVREQLNALEPSAQDAPQPTVALLFDYENLWATHIQPHAEGWNYWRIQLAYYQALRELGLDVALLHPRADLADFELVCAPALYLVDDTLADHLHAYVSAGGKLILGPRSGAKTLSNRVHPVAPGPLADIAGVIVPHVDALRPGISEEVNFHNRSYTYDTWADILTPTTADVLATYATDAYEGAAICQRELGGGVCVTVGAWVEQDLFKEVIKGVLERRLLNLPEGVRVSRRGGYTYVYNFNNHDVPLINTDIRGSPDIINKHSVVMFPTQYSNRVKKRDIQLLE
;
A
#
# COMPACT_ATOMS: atom_id res chain seq x y z
N MET A 1 -7.61 16.41 11.60
CA MET A 1 -7.56 15.01 12.07
C MET A 1 -8.91 14.68 12.70
N GLU A 2 -9.60 13.67 12.16
CA GLU A 2 -10.97 13.31 12.59
C GLU A 2 -11.02 11.81 12.93
N LEU A 3 -12.01 11.41 13.76
CA LEU A 3 -12.24 10.03 14.13
C LEU A 3 -13.57 9.53 13.55
N GLY A 4 -13.61 8.25 13.16
CA GLY A 4 -14.79 7.62 12.60
C GLY A 4 -14.99 6.20 13.10
N VAL A 5 -16.05 5.55 12.60
CA VAL A 5 -16.37 4.16 12.88
C VAL A 5 -17.17 3.54 11.75
N CYS A 6 -16.96 2.25 11.48
CA CYS A 6 -17.82 1.45 10.61
C CYS A 6 -19.02 0.96 11.40
N TYR A 7 -20.22 1.14 10.87
CA TYR A 7 -21.47 0.77 11.51
C TYR A 7 -22.39 0.05 10.52
N TYR A 8 -23.05 -0.98 10.97
CA TYR A 8 -23.98 -1.78 10.17
C TYR A 8 -25.35 -1.75 10.84
N PRO A 9 -26.16 -0.69 10.61
CA PRO A 9 -27.47 -0.56 11.25
C PRO A 9 -28.37 -1.77 10.98
N GLU A 10 -28.29 -2.36 9.78
CA GLU A 10 -29.02 -3.55 9.38
C GLU A 10 -28.73 -4.82 10.21
N HIS A 11 -27.65 -4.83 11.01
CA HIS A 11 -27.35 -5.93 11.93
C HIS A 11 -28.08 -5.78 13.29
N TRP A 12 -28.65 -4.62 13.58
CA TRP A 12 -29.18 -4.28 14.90
C TRP A 12 -30.62 -3.81 14.86
N PRO A 13 -31.41 -4.06 15.94
CA PRO A 13 -32.78 -3.54 16.01
C PRO A 13 -32.82 -2.00 15.92
N GLU A 14 -33.72 -1.43 15.14
CA GLU A 14 -33.86 0.01 14.89
C GLU A 14 -33.92 0.86 16.15
N HIS A 15 -34.62 0.35 17.23
CA HIS A 15 -34.70 1.07 18.48
C HIS A 15 -33.36 1.34 19.18
N THR A 16 -32.28 0.66 18.77
CA THR A 16 -30.94 0.87 19.32
C THR A 16 -30.16 1.97 18.60
N TRP A 17 -30.50 2.29 17.35
CA TRP A 17 -29.71 3.16 16.47
C TRP A 17 -29.52 4.57 17.04
N LYS A 18 -30.60 5.17 17.60
CA LYS A 18 -30.50 6.51 18.20
C LYS A 18 -29.57 6.56 19.40
N ARG A 19 -29.54 5.51 20.23
CA ARG A 19 -28.61 5.39 21.35
C ARG A 19 -27.20 5.23 20.86
N ASP A 20 -26.99 4.39 19.85
CA ASP A 20 -25.66 4.12 19.29
C ASP A 20 -25.10 5.39 18.62
N ALA A 21 -25.89 6.11 17.83
CA ALA A 21 -25.49 7.39 17.24
C ALA A 21 -25.10 8.44 18.31
N GLN A 22 -25.87 8.55 19.37
CA GLN A 22 -25.54 9.48 20.47
C GLN A 22 -24.23 9.08 21.16
N ARG A 23 -24.01 7.79 21.45
CA ARG A 23 -22.75 7.30 22.03
C ARG A 23 -21.54 7.55 21.12
N MET A 24 -21.68 7.37 19.80
CA MET A 24 -20.64 7.72 18.84
C MET A 24 -20.28 9.20 18.94
N LYS A 25 -21.28 10.08 18.99
CA LYS A 25 -21.09 11.53 19.13
C LYS A 25 -20.40 11.90 20.44
N ASP A 26 -20.83 11.29 21.55
CA ASP A 26 -20.28 11.56 22.90
C ASP A 26 -18.80 11.13 23.00
N MET A 27 -18.40 10.07 22.27
CA MET A 27 -17.00 9.65 22.12
C MET A 27 -16.16 10.60 21.26
N GLY A 28 -16.78 11.58 20.56
CA GLY A 28 -16.09 12.51 19.67
C GLY A 28 -15.86 11.95 18.26
N LEU A 29 -16.55 10.88 17.87
CA LEU A 29 -16.55 10.41 16.50
C LEU A 29 -17.32 11.40 15.63
N THR A 30 -16.83 11.61 14.40
CA THR A 30 -17.43 12.56 13.45
C THR A 30 -17.90 11.87 12.17
N TRP A 31 -17.29 10.74 11.79
CA TRP A 31 -17.61 9.99 10.58
C TRP A 31 -18.18 8.61 10.90
N VAL A 32 -19.16 8.18 10.12
CA VAL A 32 -19.75 6.83 10.21
C VAL A 32 -19.88 6.25 8.81
N ARG A 33 -19.21 5.11 8.54
CA ARG A 33 -19.33 4.36 7.29
C ARG A 33 -20.46 3.33 7.43
N ILE A 34 -21.35 3.27 6.41
CA ILE A 34 -22.50 2.34 6.35
C ILE A 34 -22.76 1.88 4.92
N GLY A 35 -23.43 0.75 4.75
CA GLY A 35 -24.16 0.37 3.54
C GLY A 35 -23.38 -0.41 2.48
N GLU A 36 -22.09 -0.57 2.57
CA GLU A 36 -21.21 -1.19 1.55
C GLU A 36 -21.50 -2.67 1.28
N PHE A 37 -22.25 -3.35 2.15
CA PHE A 37 -22.62 -4.76 1.99
C PHE A 37 -24.13 -4.99 1.90
N ALA A 38 -24.92 -3.94 1.73
CA ALA A 38 -26.37 -3.99 1.93
C ALA A 38 -27.18 -4.29 0.64
N TRP A 39 -26.56 -4.72 -0.49
CA TRP A 39 -27.28 -4.83 -1.78
C TRP A 39 -28.54 -5.67 -1.68
N GLN A 40 -28.49 -6.87 -1.12
CA GLN A 40 -29.65 -7.75 -1.00
C GLN A 40 -30.77 -7.16 -0.12
N GLN A 41 -30.45 -6.32 0.85
CA GLN A 41 -31.44 -5.63 1.67
C GLN A 41 -32.04 -4.40 0.97
N LEU A 42 -31.24 -3.73 0.15
CA LEU A 42 -31.70 -2.61 -0.66
C LEU A 42 -32.53 -3.06 -1.87
N GLU A 43 -32.18 -4.18 -2.48
CA GLU A 43 -32.82 -4.76 -3.65
C GLU A 43 -33.02 -6.28 -3.48
N PRO A 44 -33.98 -6.71 -2.65
CA PRO A 44 -34.25 -8.13 -2.39
C PRO A 44 -34.77 -8.90 -3.61
N THR A 45 -35.37 -8.19 -4.56
CA THR A 45 -35.90 -8.70 -5.81
C THR A 45 -35.50 -7.71 -6.93
N PRO A 46 -35.16 -8.18 -8.14
CA PRO A 46 -34.75 -7.30 -9.23
C PRO A 46 -35.69 -6.12 -9.45
N GLY A 47 -35.18 -4.90 -9.35
CA GLY A 47 -35.92 -3.66 -9.54
C GLY A 47 -36.89 -3.26 -8.40
N ILE A 48 -36.96 -4.03 -7.32
CA ILE A 48 -37.78 -3.71 -6.14
C ILE A 48 -36.86 -3.21 -5.01
N TYR A 49 -36.92 -1.91 -4.74
CA TYR A 49 -36.04 -1.27 -3.74
C TYR A 49 -36.72 -1.07 -2.40
N HIS A 50 -35.99 -1.35 -1.31
CA HIS A 50 -36.38 -1.16 0.07
C HIS A 50 -35.42 -0.19 0.76
N PHE A 51 -35.63 1.10 0.61
CA PHE A 51 -34.76 2.13 1.16
C PHE A 51 -35.17 2.65 2.55
N ASP A 52 -36.38 2.35 3.05
CA ASP A 52 -36.93 2.96 4.27
C ASP A 52 -36.04 2.81 5.51
N TRP A 53 -35.40 1.65 5.66
CA TRP A 53 -34.48 1.42 6.76
C TRP A 53 -33.20 2.24 6.64
N LEU A 54 -32.67 2.42 5.41
CA LEU A 54 -31.46 3.21 5.17
C LEU A 54 -31.75 4.71 5.31
N ASP A 55 -32.94 5.19 4.89
CA ASP A 55 -33.42 6.55 5.16
C ASP A 55 -33.38 6.84 6.66
N LEU A 56 -34.00 5.96 7.46
CA LEU A 56 -34.04 6.10 8.92
C LEU A 56 -32.64 6.04 9.55
N ALA A 57 -31.77 5.19 9.06
CA ALA A 57 -30.40 5.07 9.57
C ALA A 57 -29.60 6.36 9.30
N ILE A 58 -29.63 6.88 8.06
CA ILE A 58 -28.93 8.11 7.67
C ILE A 58 -29.48 9.31 8.45
N ASP A 59 -30.78 9.43 8.54
CA ASP A 59 -31.44 10.49 9.34
C ASP A 59 -31.04 10.41 10.81
N THR A 60 -31.01 9.23 11.39
CA THR A 60 -30.65 9.02 12.81
C THR A 60 -29.21 9.46 13.06
N LEU A 61 -28.26 9.10 12.19
CA LEU A 61 -26.87 9.51 12.28
C LEU A 61 -26.71 11.02 12.06
N GLY A 62 -27.36 11.56 11.03
CA GLY A 62 -27.34 13.00 10.72
C GLY A 62 -27.92 13.87 11.83
N ASN A 63 -29.04 13.45 12.45
CA ASN A 63 -29.67 14.15 13.58
C ASN A 63 -28.78 14.15 14.84
N ALA A 64 -27.88 13.18 15.00
CA ALA A 64 -26.85 13.19 16.04
C ALA A 64 -25.63 14.09 15.67
N GLY A 65 -25.62 14.68 14.48
CA GLY A 65 -24.51 15.52 13.97
C GLY A 65 -23.30 14.72 13.49
N LEU A 66 -23.51 13.48 13.03
CA LEU A 66 -22.50 12.64 12.43
C LEU A 66 -22.52 12.79 10.91
N LYS A 67 -21.34 12.68 10.27
CA LYS A 67 -21.16 12.66 8.82
C LYS A 67 -21.18 11.20 8.34
N VAL A 68 -21.94 10.90 7.30
CA VAL A 68 -22.06 9.56 6.74
C VAL A 68 -21.13 9.40 5.54
N ILE A 69 -20.36 8.30 5.55
CA ILE A 69 -19.70 7.73 4.37
C ILE A 69 -20.63 6.60 3.91
N LEU A 70 -21.28 6.78 2.76
CA LEU A 70 -22.21 5.79 2.22
C LEU A 70 -21.48 4.91 1.21
N GLY A 71 -21.46 3.58 1.44
CA GLY A 71 -20.87 2.61 0.54
C GLY A 71 -21.79 2.28 -0.64
N THR A 72 -21.22 2.13 -1.87
CA THR A 72 -21.93 1.43 -2.93
C THR A 72 -21.89 -0.07 -2.62
N PRO A 73 -23.02 -0.81 -2.69
CA PRO A 73 -23.09 -2.16 -2.14
C PRO A 73 -22.57 -3.24 -3.12
N THR A 74 -21.76 -2.86 -4.09
CA THR A 74 -21.38 -3.70 -5.24
C THR A 74 -20.47 -4.88 -4.90
N ALA A 75 -19.79 -4.84 -3.73
CA ALA A 75 -18.99 -5.96 -3.23
C ALA A 75 -19.80 -7.25 -2.93
N THR A 76 -21.11 -7.13 -2.75
CA THR A 76 -21.99 -8.24 -2.34
C THR A 76 -23.19 -8.42 -3.29
N PRO A 77 -22.97 -8.78 -4.57
CA PRO A 77 -24.08 -9.02 -5.49
C PRO A 77 -25.04 -10.09 -4.93
N PRO A 78 -26.37 -9.84 -4.99
CA PRO A 78 -27.37 -10.71 -4.40
C PRO A 78 -27.53 -12.04 -5.15
N LYS A 79 -28.07 -13.05 -4.45
CA LYS A 79 -28.23 -14.40 -5.01
C LYS A 79 -29.06 -14.42 -6.28
N TRP A 80 -30.10 -13.58 -6.40
CA TRP A 80 -30.94 -13.51 -7.58
C TRP A 80 -30.16 -13.10 -8.86
N LEU A 81 -29.14 -12.23 -8.72
CA LEU A 81 -28.27 -11.85 -9.86
C LEU A 81 -27.45 -13.05 -10.34
N ILE A 82 -26.88 -13.81 -9.42
CA ILE A 82 -26.10 -15.01 -9.73
C ILE A 82 -26.97 -16.11 -10.35
N ASP A 83 -28.21 -16.27 -9.86
CA ASP A 83 -29.14 -17.28 -10.42
C ASP A 83 -29.60 -16.91 -11.83
N GLN A 84 -29.77 -15.63 -12.10
CA GLN A 84 -30.19 -15.15 -13.41
C GLN A 84 -29.02 -15.13 -14.42
N TYR A 85 -27.80 -14.82 -13.95
CA TYR A 85 -26.60 -14.66 -14.76
C TYR A 85 -25.41 -15.37 -14.11
N PRO A 86 -25.33 -16.71 -14.15
CA PRO A 86 -24.27 -17.47 -13.49
C PRO A 86 -22.88 -17.20 -14.05
N ASP A 87 -22.78 -16.63 -15.24
CA ASP A 87 -21.55 -16.25 -15.91
C ASP A 87 -20.95 -14.91 -15.41
N VAL A 88 -21.61 -14.24 -14.48
CA VAL A 88 -21.00 -13.10 -13.75
C VAL A 88 -19.91 -13.55 -12.76
N LEU A 89 -19.91 -14.83 -12.38
CA LEU A 89 -18.96 -15.36 -11.41
C LEU A 89 -17.53 -15.31 -11.94
N ALA A 90 -16.62 -14.80 -11.11
CA ALA A 90 -15.18 -14.86 -11.39
C ALA A 90 -14.72 -16.32 -11.50
N VAL A 91 -13.74 -16.55 -12.39
CA VAL A 91 -13.12 -17.86 -12.59
C VAL A 91 -11.69 -17.81 -12.05
N ASP A 92 -11.31 -18.80 -11.23
CA ASP A 92 -9.96 -18.86 -10.66
C ASP A 92 -8.90 -19.30 -11.70
N VAL A 93 -7.62 -19.26 -11.30
CA VAL A 93 -6.49 -19.63 -12.17
C VAL A 93 -6.55 -21.09 -12.66
N ASP A 94 -7.23 -21.97 -11.92
CA ASP A 94 -7.45 -23.37 -12.29
C ASP A 94 -8.68 -23.57 -13.21
N GLY A 95 -9.34 -22.49 -13.62
CA GLY A 95 -10.52 -22.51 -14.49
C GLY A 95 -11.83 -22.85 -13.78
N ARG A 96 -11.88 -22.75 -12.43
CA ARG A 96 -13.09 -23.08 -11.65
C ARG A 96 -13.88 -21.81 -11.32
N PRO A 97 -15.18 -21.73 -11.67
CA PRO A 97 -16.03 -20.62 -11.25
C PRO A 97 -16.12 -20.53 -9.72
N ARG A 98 -16.01 -19.31 -9.20
CA ARG A 98 -16.29 -19.00 -7.79
C ARG A 98 -17.77 -19.26 -7.49
N LYS A 99 -18.14 -19.33 -6.21
CA LYS A 99 -19.51 -19.62 -5.79
C LYS A 99 -20.05 -18.51 -4.92
N PHE A 100 -21.37 -18.35 -4.93
CA PHE A 100 -22.10 -17.54 -3.96
C PHE A 100 -21.88 -18.06 -2.52
N GLY A 101 -21.95 -17.16 -1.55
CA GLY A 101 -21.82 -17.47 -0.11
C GLY A 101 -20.72 -16.65 0.58
N SER A 102 -20.10 -15.73 -0.16
CA SER A 102 -19.14 -14.75 0.32
C SER A 102 -19.35 -13.43 -0.42
N ARG A 103 -18.35 -12.58 -0.46
CA ARG A 103 -18.31 -11.30 -1.19
C ARG A 103 -17.29 -11.37 -2.33
N ARG A 104 -17.37 -10.45 -3.30
CA ARG A 104 -16.43 -10.29 -4.42
C ARG A 104 -16.29 -11.52 -5.34
N HIS A 105 -17.38 -12.23 -5.58
CA HIS A 105 -17.41 -13.45 -6.40
C HIS A 105 -17.70 -13.18 -7.89
N TYR A 106 -17.54 -11.97 -8.35
CA TYR A 106 -17.86 -11.49 -9.72
C TYR A 106 -16.60 -11.17 -10.53
N SER A 107 -16.74 -11.18 -11.86
CA SER A 107 -15.76 -10.64 -12.80
C SER A 107 -16.07 -9.18 -13.12
N PHE A 108 -15.05 -8.32 -13.12
CA PHE A 108 -15.14 -6.90 -13.51
C PHE A 108 -15.47 -6.70 -15.00
N ASN A 109 -15.45 -7.76 -15.82
CA ASN A 109 -15.72 -7.73 -17.25
C ASN A 109 -17.08 -8.36 -17.60
N ALA A 110 -17.83 -8.90 -16.63
CA ALA A 110 -19.12 -9.52 -16.90
C ALA A 110 -20.23 -8.47 -17.15
N PRO A 111 -20.83 -8.40 -18.35
CA PRO A 111 -21.77 -7.33 -18.72
C PRO A 111 -22.96 -7.22 -17.76
N ALA A 112 -23.56 -8.36 -17.39
CA ALA A 112 -24.72 -8.36 -16.48
C ALA A 112 -24.39 -7.84 -15.08
N TYR A 113 -23.16 -8.09 -14.58
CA TYR A 113 -22.71 -7.52 -13.32
C TYR A 113 -22.46 -6.01 -13.44
N LEU A 114 -21.83 -5.57 -14.53
CA LEU A 114 -21.60 -4.14 -14.79
C LEU A 114 -22.93 -3.37 -14.83
N ASP A 115 -23.92 -3.86 -15.57
CA ASP A 115 -25.23 -3.23 -15.72
C ASP A 115 -26.01 -3.20 -14.39
N ALA A 116 -25.98 -4.29 -13.64
CA ALA A 116 -26.60 -4.37 -12.31
C ALA A 116 -25.93 -3.42 -11.30
N SER A 117 -24.59 -3.36 -11.30
CA SER A 117 -23.82 -2.45 -10.45
C SER A 117 -24.10 -0.98 -10.76
N ASP A 118 -24.18 -0.61 -12.04
CA ASP A 118 -24.56 0.74 -12.47
C ASP A 118 -25.98 1.08 -11.99
N THR A 119 -26.91 0.11 -12.08
CA THR A 119 -28.32 0.29 -11.73
C THR A 119 -28.47 0.55 -10.23
N ILE A 120 -27.88 -0.28 -9.37
CA ILE A 120 -27.97 -0.08 -7.91
C ILE A 120 -27.20 1.17 -7.46
N THR A 121 -26.02 1.43 -8.04
CA THR A 121 -25.22 2.64 -7.74
C THR A 121 -26.02 3.90 -8.08
N ARG A 122 -26.68 3.92 -9.24
CA ARG A 122 -27.56 5.03 -9.66
C ARG A 122 -28.72 5.22 -8.68
N ALA A 123 -29.43 4.14 -8.33
CA ALA A 123 -30.57 4.21 -7.43
C ALA A 123 -30.20 4.78 -6.05
N VAL A 124 -29.09 4.36 -5.50
CA VAL A 124 -28.56 4.87 -4.22
C VAL A 124 -28.07 6.32 -4.37
N ALA A 125 -27.37 6.67 -5.45
CA ALA A 125 -26.89 8.02 -5.70
C ALA A 125 -28.00 9.03 -5.95
N GLU A 126 -29.05 8.67 -6.71
CA GLU A 126 -30.24 9.51 -6.92
C GLU A 126 -30.94 9.85 -5.60
N ARG A 127 -31.07 8.84 -4.72
CA ARG A 127 -31.77 9.03 -3.45
C ARG A 127 -30.98 9.83 -2.44
N TYR A 128 -29.68 9.54 -2.28
CA TYR A 128 -28.88 10.05 -1.16
C TYR A 128 -27.82 11.07 -1.57
N GLY A 129 -27.61 11.31 -2.85
CA GLY A 129 -26.52 12.16 -3.35
C GLY A 129 -26.55 13.60 -2.83
N GLN A 130 -27.76 14.12 -2.52
CA GLN A 130 -27.96 15.46 -1.96
C GLN A 130 -28.35 15.43 -0.48
N HIS A 131 -28.36 14.24 0.16
CA HIS A 131 -28.73 14.15 1.56
C HIS A 131 -27.68 14.86 2.45
N PRO A 132 -28.09 15.77 3.38
CA PRO A 132 -27.13 16.60 4.11
C PRO A 132 -26.19 15.81 5.03
N ALA A 133 -26.59 14.66 5.53
CA ALA A 133 -25.73 13.81 6.35
C ALA A 133 -24.71 13.01 5.52
N VAL A 134 -24.97 12.69 4.24
CA VAL A 134 -24.05 11.99 3.36
C VAL A 134 -22.99 12.96 2.86
N GLN A 135 -21.79 12.86 3.41
CA GLN A 135 -20.67 13.77 3.13
C GLN A 135 -19.58 13.13 2.29
N ALA A 136 -19.59 11.78 2.20
CA ALA A 136 -18.66 11.04 1.35
C ALA A 136 -19.29 9.74 0.85
N TRP A 137 -18.69 9.18 -0.21
CA TRP A 137 -19.01 7.89 -0.78
C TRP A 137 -17.79 6.98 -0.70
N GLN A 138 -18.00 5.69 -0.41
CA GLN A 138 -17.04 4.66 -0.67
C GLN A 138 -17.52 3.81 -1.84
N THR A 139 -16.68 3.63 -2.86
CA THR A 139 -16.99 2.70 -3.94
C THR A 139 -16.64 1.29 -3.50
N ASP A 140 -17.57 0.33 -3.66
CA ASP A 140 -17.33 -1.09 -3.38
C ASP A 140 -16.68 -1.35 -2.00
N ASN A 141 -15.89 -2.40 -1.86
CA ASN A 141 -15.06 -2.67 -0.68
C ASN A 141 -13.87 -3.57 -1.01
N GLU A 142 -12.64 -3.11 -0.71
CA GLU A 142 -11.40 -3.88 -0.85
C GLU A 142 -11.32 -4.63 -2.19
N TYR A 143 -11.25 -3.91 -3.30
CA TYR A 143 -11.20 -4.51 -4.63
C TYR A 143 -10.20 -5.65 -4.70
N GLY A 144 -10.67 -6.79 -5.21
CA GLY A 144 -9.83 -7.93 -5.53
C GLY A 144 -9.30 -8.74 -4.36
N CYS A 145 -9.64 -8.43 -3.12
CA CYS A 145 -9.28 -9.26 -1.98
C CYS A 145 -9.68 -10.73 -2.21
N HIS A 146 -8.83 -11.68 -1.83
CA HIS A 146 -8.99 -13.12 -2.05
C HIS A 146 -8.91 -13.56 -3.54
N ASP A 147 -7.92 -13.05 -4.29
CA ASP A 147 -7.65 -13.42 -5.69
C ASP A 147 -8.82 -13.18 -6.64
N THR A 148 -9.47 -12.03 -6.58
CA THR A 148 -10.62 -11.73 -7.44
C THR A 148 -10.41 -10.58 -8.41
N VAL A 149 -9.22 -9.93 -8.43
CA VAL A 149 -8.85 -8.97 -9.48
C VAL A 149 -8.69 -9.70 -10.81
N ARG A 150 -8.00 -10.86 -10.79
CA ARG A 150 -7.74 -11.68 -11.97
C ARG A 150 -8.81 -12.74 -12.08
N SER A 151 -9.59 -12.67 -13.15
CA SER A 151 -10.57 -13.69 -13.51
C SER A 151 -10.23 -14.29 -14.86
N TYR A 152 -10.42 -15.60 -14.99
CA TYR A 152 -10.03 -16.38 -16.17
C TYR A 152 -11.27 -16.89 -16.91
N GLY A 153 -12.35 -16.11 -16.91
CA GLY A 153 -13.60 -16.42 -17.59
C GLY A 153 -13.64 -15.94 -19.04
N LEU A 154 -14.75 -16.26 -19.71
CA LEU A 154 -14.95 -15.89 -21.13
C LEU A 154 -14.94 -14.36 -21.33
N TYR A 155 -15.61 -13.61 -20.47
CA TYR A 155 -15.66 -12.15 -20.61
C TYR A 155 -14.31 -11.51 -20.37
N ASP A 156 -13.50 -12.09 -19.47
CA ASP A 156 -12.14 -11.65 -19.20
C ASP A 156 -11.23 -11.91 -20.42
N LEU A 157 -11.35 -13.07 -21.05
CA LEU A 157 -10.65 -13.39 -22.30
C LEU A 157 -10.99 -12.39 -23.42
N LEU A 158 -12.29 -12.16 -23.67
CA LEU A 158 -12.73 -11.25 -24.74
C LEU A 158 -12.26 -9.80 -24.49
N ALA A 159 -12.36 -9.33 -23.26
CA ALA A 159 -11.89 -8.02 -22.86
C ALA A 159 -10.36 -7.89 -22.97
N PHE A 160 -9.60 -8.93 -22.56
CA PHE A 160 -8.15 -8.96 -22.68
C PHE A 160 -7.68 -8.87 -24.13
N ARG A 161 -8.30 -9.61 -25.06
CA ARG A 161 -8.01 -9.51 -26.49
C ARG A 161 -8.23 -8.10 -27.04
N GLY A 162 -9.31 -7.43 -26.62
CA GLY A 162 -9.57 -6.03 -26.95
C GLY A 162 -8.47 -5.10 -26.42
N TRP A 163 -8.12 -5.25 -25.15
CA TRP A 163 -7.06 -4.47 -24.49
C TRP A 163 -5.69 -4.66 -25.17
N LEU A 164 -5.34 -5.89 -25.57
CA LEU A 164 -4.10 -6.17 -26.31
C LEU A 164 -4.11 -5.49 -27.68
N LYS A 165 -5.24 -5.52 -28.38
CA LYS A 165 -5.38 -4.85 -29.69
C LYS A 165 -5.19 -3.34 -29.57
N ASP A 166 -5.77 -2.72 -28.53
CA ASP A 166 -5.62 -1.29 -28.29
C ASP A 166 -4.16 -0.94 -27.90
N ARG A 167 -3.50 -1.79 -27.11
CA ARG A 167 -2.11 -1.59 -26.66
C ARG A 167 -1.08 -1.73 -27.80
N TYR A 168 -1.22 -2.74 -28.65
CA TYR A 168 -0.21 -3.09 -29.66
C TYR A 168 -0.56 -2.64 -31.07
N GLY A 169 -1.82 -2.39 -31.35
CA GLY A 169 -2.31 -1.97 -32.66
C GLY A 169 -2.33 -3.07 -33.75
N ASN A 170 -1.32 -3.96 -33.77
CA ASN A 170 -1.25 -5.08 -34.67
C ASN A 170 -0.56 -6.29 -34.04
N ILE A 171 -0.79 -7.48 -34.58
CA ILE A 171 -0.34 -8.74 -33.99
C ILE A 171 1.19 -8.95 -34.10
N ASP A 172 1.82 -8.39 -35.15
CA ASP A 172 3.26 -8.50 -35.32
C ASP A 172 4.01 -7.72 -34.20
N ALA A 173 3.51 -6.54 -33.84
CA ALA A 173 4.03 -5.74 -32.74
C ALA A 173 3.93 -6.48 -31.39
N LEU A 174 2.80 -7.18 -31.13
CA LEU A 174 2.65 -8.02 -29.95
C LEU A 174 3.63 -9.20 -29.98
N ASN A 175 3.71 -9.92 -31.10
CA ASN A 175 4.62 -11.06 -31.24
C ASN A 175 6.08 -10.67 -31.03
N ASP A 176 6.49 -9.48 -31.53
CA ASP A 176 7.82 -8.96 -31.27
C ASP A 176 8.01 -8.59 -29.80
N ALA A 177 7.08 -7.84 -29.21
CA ALA A 177 7.15 -7.42 -27.79
C ALA A 177 7.22 -8.62 -26.84
N TRP A 178 6.45 -9.66 -27.07
CA TRP A 178 6.45 -10.89 -26.27
C TRP A 178 7.55 -11.88 -26.66
N TRP A 179 8.30 -11.59 -27.74
CA TRP A 179 9.34 -12.45 -28.30
C TRP A 179 8.84 -13.86 -28.64
N ASN A 180 7.70 -13.96 -29.25
CA ASN A 180 6.96 -15.21 -29.52
C ASN A 180 7.64 -16.12 -30.55
N ILE A 181 8.76 -15.73 -31.13
CA ILE A 181 9.62 -16.62 -31.91
C ILE A 181 10.16 -17.78 -31.07
N PHE A 182 10.30 -17.57 -29.75
CA PHE A 182 10.71 -18.61 -28.81
C PHE A 182 9.62 -19.71 -28.73
N TRP A 183 9.99 -20.96 -28.85
CA TRP A 183 9.10 -22.13 -28.91
C TRP A 183 7.96 -22.04 -29.94
N SER A 184 8.13 -21.20 -30.99
CA SER A 184 7.09 -21.03 -32.06
C SER A 184 5.73 -20.60 -31.54
N MET A 185 5.67 -19.70 -30.56
CA MET A 185 4.44 -19.22 -29.89
C MET A 185 3.77 -18.07 -30.64
N GLY A 186 4.16 -17.76 -31.91
CA GLY A 186 3.60 -16.63 -32.66
C GLY A 186 2.13 -16.80 -32.97
N TYR A 187 1.36 -15.73 -32.77
CA TYR A 187 -0.06 -15.61 -33.13
C TYR A 187 -0.21 -14.95 -34.51
N ARG A 188 -1.29 -15.27 -35.23
CA ARG A 188 -1.66 -14.65 -36.51
C ARG A 188 -2.70 -13.55 -36.36
N ASP A 189 -3.48 -13.63 -35.26
CA ASP A 189 -4.54 -12.67 -34.92
C ASP A 189 -4.70 -12.60 -33.38
N PHE A 190 -5.23 -11.49 -32.87
CA PHE A 190 -5.55 -11.34 -31.44
C PHE A 190 -6.59 -12.36 -30.95
N ASP A 191 -7.48 -12.81 -31.84
CA ASP A 191 -8.50 -13.81 -31.51
C ASP A 191 -7.94 -15.23 -31.25
N GLU A 192 -6.66 -15.47 -31.57
CA GLU A 192 -5.96 -16.71 -31.27
C GLU A 192 -5.36 -16.72 -29.84
N ILE A 193 -5.31 -15.57 -29.16
CA ILE A 193 -4.69 -15.45 -27.83
C ILE A 193 -5.64 -15.96 -26.78
N ASP A 194 -5.20 -16.91 -25.96
CA ASP A 194 -5.88 -17.36 -24.75
C ASP A 194 -5.36 -16.63 -23.49
N LEU A 195 -5.97 -16.88 -22.32
CA LEU A 195 -5.44 -16.41 -21.05
C LEU A 195 -4.19 -17.19 -20.67
N PRO A 196 -3.26 -16.63 -19.87
CA PRO A 196 -1.96 -17.24 -19.64
C PRO A 196 -1.97 -18.44 -18.67
N ASN A 197 -3.13 -18.80 -18.11
CA ASN A 197 -3.27 -19.94 -17.22
C ASN A 197 -3.40 -21.27 -17.98
N LEU A 198 -3.26 -22.40 -17.26
CA LEU A 198 -3.46 -23.76 -17.76
C LEU A 198 -2.51 -24.22 -18.89
N THR A 199 -1.42 -23.49 -19.13
CA THR A 199 -0.36 -23.96 -20.01
C THR A 199 0.35 -25.18 -19.41
N VAL A 200 0.98 -26.02 -20.25
CA VAL A 200 1.65 -27.26 -19.81
C VAL A 200 2.84 -26.97 -18.88
N THR A 201 3.56 -25.89 -19.14
CA THR A 201 4.60 -25.33 -18.27
C THR A 201 4.36 -23.83 -18.15
N GLU A 202 5.35 -23.07 -17.69
CA GLU A 202 5.21 -21.62 -17.52
C GLU A 202 4.84 -20.94 -18.83
N ALA A 203 3.77 -20.14 -18.82
CA ALA A 203 3.43 -19.29 -19.95
C ALA A 203 4.44 -18.15 -20.12
N ASN A 204 4.43 -17.52 -21.31
CA ASN A 204 5.29 -16.38 -21.62
C ASN A 204 5.20 -15.28 -20.54
N PRO A 205 6.32 -14.86 -19.92
CA PRO A 205 6.29 -13.85 -18.86
C PRO A 205 5.77 -12.47 -19.28
N SER A 206 5.94 -12.11 -20.57
CA SER A 206 5.34 -10.89 -21.13
C SER A 206 3.82 -10.98 -21.21
N HIS A 207 3.29 -12.16 -21.56
CA HIS A 207 1.86 -12.45 -21.58
C HIS A 207 1.25 -12.34 -20.16
N TRP A 208 1.90 -12.93 -19.15
CA TRP A 208 1.48 -12.80 -17.74
C TRP A 208 1.48 -11.35 -17.29
N LEU A 209 2.54 -10.58 -17.59
CA LEU A 209 2.62 -9.18 -17.18
C LEU A 209 1.50 -8.33 -17.82
N ASP A 210 1.22 -8.55 -19.09
CA ASP A 210 0.13 -7.84 -19.78
C ASP A 210 -1.25 -8.27 -19.26
N PHE A 211 -1.43 -9.53 -18.87
CA PHE A 211 -2.67 -9.97 -18.23
C PHE A 211 -2.86 -9.33 -16.84
N TYR A 212 -1.78 -9.13 -16.08
CA TYR A 212 -1.85 -8.42 -14.79
C TYR A 212 -2.19 -6.93 -14.98
N ARG A 213 -1.57 -6.28 -15.96
CA ARG A 213 -1.91 -4.91 -16.37
C ARG A 213 -3.37 -4.77 -16.77
N PHE A 214 -3.83 -5.63 -17.65
CA PHE A 214 -5.23 -5.68 -18.09
C PHE A 214 -6.19 -5.85 -16.89
N SER A 215 -5.93 -6.81 -16.03
CA SER A 215 -6.81 -7.10 -14.90
C SER A 215 -6.90 -5.90 -13.93
N SER A 216 -5.80 -5.22 -13.69
CA SER A 216 -5.76 -3.96 -12.94
C SER A 216 -6.54 -2.85 -13.64
N ASP A 217 -6.32 -2.65 -14.94
CA ASP A 217 -6.99 -1.63 -15.73
C ASP A 217 -8.52 -1.88 -15.81
N ALA A 218 -8.96 -3.14 -15.90
CA ALA A 218 -10.38 -3.51 -15.89
C ALA A 218 -11.06 -3.16 -14.55
N MET A 219 -10.38 -3.41 -13.42
CA MET A 219 -10.88 -3.04 -12.10
C MET A 219 -10.93 -1.51 -11.93
N VAL A 220 -9.89 -0.78 -12.39
CA VAL A 220 -9.89 0.69 -12.37
C VAL A 220 -11.03 1.25 -13.21
N ALA A 221 -11.28 0.68 -14.40
CA ALA A 221 -12.40 1.07 -15.26
C ALA A 221 -13.76 0.82 -14.59
N PHE A 222 -13.92 -0.29 -13.87
CA PHE A 222 -15.12 -0.54 -13.05
C PHE A 222 -15.31 0.54 -11.97
N ASN A 223 -14.25 0.92 -11.26
CA ASN A 223 -14.33 2.01 -10.29
C ASN A 223 -14.71 3.34 -10.95
N GLN A 224 -14.14 3.66 -12.10
CA GLN A 224 -14.46 4.90 -12.83
C GLN A 224 -15.94 4.97 -13.23
N ARG A 225 -16.58 3.84 -13.57
CA ARG A 225 -18.03 3.79 -13.85
C ARG A 225 -18.84 4.20 -12.62
N GLN A 226 -18.52 3.65 -11.45
CA GLN A 226 -19.19 4.02 -10.19
C GLN A 226 -18.96 5.49 -9.84
N VAL A 227 -17.70 5.96 -9.93
CA VAL A 227 -17.35 7.37 -9.68
C VAL A 227 -18.13 8.31 -10.61
N ALA A 228 -18.23 8.01 -11.89
CA ALA A 228 -18.96 8.83 -12.83
C ALA A 228 -20.46 8.94 -12.49
N LEU A 229 -21.08 7.84 -12.07
CA LEU A 229 -22.48 7.85 -11.58
C LEU A 229 -22.64 8.67 -10.31
N LEU A 230 -21.75 8.47 -9.33
CA LEU A 230 -21.78 9.23 -8.08
C LEU A 230 -21.62 10.73 -8.34
N ARG A 231 -20.69 11.14 -9.22
CA ARG A 231 -20.50 12.56 -9.58
C ARG A 231 -21.72 13.19 -10.25
N GLN A 232 -22.49 12.41 -11.00
CA GLN A 232 -23.70 12.92 -11.65
C GLN A 232 -24.75 13.41 -10.63
N TYR A 233 -24.87 12.73 -9.48
CA TYR A 233 -25.89 13.04 -8.45
C TYR A 233 -25.31 13.70 -7.21
N SER A 234 -24.01 13.65 -7.04
CA SER A 234 -23.29 14.05 -5.82
C SER A 234 -21.95 14.72 -6.16
N PRO A 235 -21.94 15.83 -6.94
CA PRO A 235 -20.72 16.41 -7.50
C PRO A 235 -19.73 16.90 -6.44
N ASP A 236 -20.25 17.39 -5.30
CA ASP A 236 -19.44 18.06 -4.27
C ASP A 236 -19.08 17.14 -3.08
N ARG A 237 -19.45 15.86 -3.12
CA ARG A 237 -19.12 14.91 -2.05
C ARG A 237 -17.80 14.22 -2.33
N LEU A 238 -17.05 13.94 -1.27
CA LEU A 238 -15.81 13.16 -1.39
C LEU A 238 -16.11 11.72 -1.82
N ILE A 239 -15.25 11.19 -2.67
CA ILE A 239 -15.30 9.77 -3.05
C ILE A 239 -14.00 9.11 -2.61
N THR A 240 -14.10 7.96 -1.97
CA THR A 240 -12.98 7.14 -1.52
C THR A 240 -13.15 5.68 -1.93
N HIS A 241 -12.06 4.92 -1.88
CA HIS A 241 -12.01 3.46 -1.89
C HIS A 241 -11.02 2.98 -0.84
N ASN A 242 -11.23 1.79 -0.28
CA ASN A 242 -10.35 1.20 0.72
C ASN A 242 -9.41 0.15 0.13
N GLY A 243 -8.10 0.42 0.15
CA GLY A 243 -7.05 -0.53 -0.15
C GLY A 243 -6.62 -1.35 1.06
N MET A 244 -5.73 -2.31 0.83
CA MET A 244 -5.25 -3.24 1.85
C MET A 244 -3.73 -3.16 1.99
N LEU A 245 -3.21 -3.60 3.14
CA LEU A 245 -1.78 -3.63 3.43
C LEU A 245 -1.04 -4.60 2.50
N LEU A 246 0.08 -4.15 1.90
CA LEU A 246 0.94 -4.93 0.99
C LEU A 246 0.16 -5.63 -0.13
N PHE A 247 -0.96 -5.06 -0.55
CA PHE A 247 -1.78 -5.63 -1.61
C PHE A 247 -1.20 -5.31 -2.98
N GLY A 248 -0.97 -6.33 -3.80
CA GLY A 248 -0.25 -6.21 -5.06
C GLY A 248 -1.05 -6.62 -6.31
N ASP A 249 -2.37 -6.86 -6.20
CA ASP A 249 -3.12 -7.40 -7.33
C ASP A 249 -3.60 -6.35 -8.33
N TYR A 250 -3.56 -5.07 -7.97
CA TYR A 250 -3.84 -3.95 -8.85
C TYR A 250 -2.86 -2.80 -8.63
N ASP A 251 -2.78 -1.90 -9.59
CA ASP A 251 -2.01 -0.65 -9.49
C ASP A 251 -2.80 0.41 -8.72
N ALA A 252 -2.44 0.60 -7.45
CA ALA A 252 -3.10 1.56 -6.60
C ALA A 252 -2.82 3.02 -7.00
N PHE A 253 -1.73 3.34 -7.73
CA PHE A 253 -1.52 4.68 -8.28
C PHE A 253 -2.62 5.03 -9.28
N LYS A 254 -2.92 4.12 -10.21
CA LYS A 254 -4.00 4.33 -11.18
C LYS A 254 -5.38 4.44 -10.52
N LEU A 255 -5.66 3.58 -9.54
CA LEU A 255 -6.93 3.62 -8.81
C LEU A 255 -7.08 4.93 -8.03
N ALA A 256 -6.02 5.38 -7.37
CA ALA A 256 -6.03 6.62 -6.58
C ALA A 256 -6.36 7.87 -7.41
N GLU A 257 -6.00 7.91 -8.69
CA GLU A 257 -6.36 9.00 -9.60
C GLU A 257 -7.88 9.17 -9.78
N THR A 258 -8.64 8.09 -9.60
CA THR A 258 -10.09 8.06 -9.83
C THR A 258 -10.92 8.59 -8.66
N VAL A 259 -10.35 8.71 -7.46
CA VAL A 259 -11.03 9.11 -6.22
C VAL A 259 -10.43 10.40 -5.62
N ASP A 260 -11.18 11.08 -4.73
CA ASP A 260 -10.68 12.30 -4.09
C ASP A 260 -9.70 12.01 -2.97
N VAL A 261 -10.04 11.08 -2.10
CA VAL A 261 -9.22 10.59 -0.99
C VAL A 261 -9.05 9.10 -1.17
N PHE A 262 -7.81 8.62 -1.12
CA PHE A 262 -7.61 7.18 -1.05
C PHE A 262 -7.55 6.74 0.41
N SER A 263 -8.19 5.63 0.75
CA SER A 263 -8.19 5.09 2.10
C SER A 263 -7.63 3.67 2.15
N TRP A 264 -7.32 3.17 3.34
CA TRP A 264 -6.86 1.82 3.52
C TRP A 264 -7.24 1.23 4.89
N ASP A 265 -7.10 -0.09 5.02
CA ASP A 265 -7.53 -0.88 6.15
C ASP A 265 -6.31 -1.35 6.95
N ASN A 266 -6.17 -0.80 8.16
CA ASN A 266 -5.02 -1.00 9.02
C ASN A 266 -5.31 -2.00 10.14
N TYR A 267 -4.85 -3.23 9.96
CA TYR A 267 -4.98 -4.31 10.93
C TYR A 267 -3.61 -4.80 11.42
N PRO A 268 -2.91 -4.05 12.28
CA PRO A 268 -1.51 -4.27 12.63
C PRO A 268 -1.17 -5.67 13.10
N LEU A 269 -2.02 -6.30 13.93
CA LEU A 269 -1.75 -7.64 14.45
C LEU A 269 -2.11 -8.73 13.44
N GLY A 270 -3.24 -8.60 12.76
CA GLY A 270 -3.65 -9.57 11.75
C GLY A 270 -2.63 -9.66 10.61
N MET A 271 -2.15 -8.51 10.17
CA MET A 271 -1.17 -8.43 9.09
C MET A 271 0.23 -8.86 9.52
N LEU A 272 0.62 -8.63 10.78
CA LEU A 272 1.86 -9.18 11.33
C LEU A 272 1.88 -10.70 11.20
N GLU A 273 0.79 -11.36 11.61
CA GLU A 273 0.66 -12.82 11.55
C GLU A 273 0.71 -13.38 10.12
N GLN A 274 0.11 -12.68 9.15
CA GLN A 274 0.12 -13.07 7.73
C GLN A 274 1.38 -12.65 6.98
N SER A 275 2.21 -11.78 7.58
CA SER A 275 3.38 -11.23 6.89
C SER A 275 4.48 -12.27 6.67
N PHE A 276 5.42 -11.92 5.78
CA PHE A 276 6.67 -12.66 5.53
C PHE A 276 7.74 -12.44 6.60
N LEU A 277 7.45 -11.68 7.67
CA LEU A 277 8.41 -11.44 8.75
C LEU A 277 8.78 -12.74 9.48
N PRO A 278 10.04 -12.88 9.95
CA PRO A 278 10.48 -14.01 10.73
C PRO A 278 9.68 -14.19 12.03
N GLU A 279 9.59 -15.42 12.50
CA GLU A 279 8.79 -15.76 13.69
C GLU A 279 9.27 -15.09 14.97
N ASP A 280 10.55 -14.81 15.11
CA ASP A 280 11.11 -14.06 16.26
C ASP A 280 10.57 -12.61 16.29
N LEU A 281 10.52 -11.92 15.15
CA LEU A 281 9.91 -10.58 15.04
C LEU A 281 8.39 -10.63 15.26
N LYS A 282 7.69 -11.65 14.75
CA LYS A 282 6.26 -11.84 15.03
C LYS A 282 6.01 -12.04 16.52
N ASN A 283 6.84 -12.85 17.19
CA ASN A 283 6.77 -13.08 18.64
C ASN A 283 7.09 -11.80 19.43
N GLN A 284 8.07 -11.02 19.00
CA GLN A 284 8.45 -9.77 19.66
C GLN A 284 7.31 -8.76 19.64
N TYR A 285 6.65 -8.60 18.47
CA TYR A 285 5.64 -7.57 18.23
C TYR A 285 4.19 -8.09 18.22
N HIS A 286 3.94 -9.31 18.70
CA HIS A 286 2.64 -9.99 18.60
C HIS A 286 1.45 -9.22 19.22
N ARG A 287 1.68 -8.18 20.02
CA ARG A 287 0.64 -7.35 20.65
C ARG A 287 0.67 -5.87 20.27
N SER A 288 1.67 -5.44 19.52
CA SER A 288 1.84 -4.05 19.09
C SER A 288 1.87 -3.89 17.56
N GLY A 289 2.07 -4.98 16.80
CA GLY A 289 2.36 -4.91 15.39
C GLY A 289 3.80 -4.43 15.11
N HIS A 290 4.28 -4.61 13.89
CA HIS A 290 5.61 -4.18 13.49
C HIS A 290 5.57 -2.74 12.96
N ALA A 291 6.34 -1.85 13.58
CA ALA A 291 6.33 -0.40 13.32
C ALA A 291 6.44 -0.05 11.83
N ASP A 292 7.43 -0.64 11.16
CA ASP A 292 7.78 -0.28 9.78
C ASP A 292 6.89 -0.97 8.75
N LEU A 293 6.31 -2.13 9.07
CA LEU A 293 5.32 -2.80 8.23
C LEU A 293 4.05 -1.92 8.10
N ILE A 294 3.63 -1.31 9.20
CA ILE A 294 2.47 -0.41 9.23
C ILE A 294 2.80 0.92 8.54
N SER A 295 3.92 1.56 8.92
CA SER A 295 4.25 2.88 8.41
C SER A 295 4.62 2.90 6.93
N LEU A 296 5.21 1.83 6.39
CA LEU A 296 5.42 1.67 4.94
C LEU A 296 4.11 1.88 4.16
N ASN A 297 3.01 1.31 4.65
CA ASN A 297 1.72 1.47 3.98
C ASN A 297 1.10 2.84 4.22
N HIS A 298 1.24 3.43 5.40
CA HIS A 298 0.83 4.82 5.61
C HIS A 298 1.53 5.75 4.60
N ASP A 299 2.84 5.60 4.43
CA ASP A 299 3.62 6.43 3.50
C ASP A 299 3.30 6.09 2.04
N LEU A 300 2.99 4.83 1.70
CA LEU A 300 2.50 4.46 0.38
C LEU A 300 1.16 5.14 0.08
N PHE A 301 0.16 5.03 0.98
CA PHE A 301 -1.16 5.61 0.75
C PHE A 301 -1.15 7.15 0.73
N TYR A 302 -0.23 7.78 1.46
CA TYR A 302 0.03 9.21 1.29
C TYR A 302 0.64 9.50 -0.08
N GLY A 303 1.66 8.73 -0.49
CA GLY A 303 2.42 8.91 -1.73
C GLY A 303 1.61 8.67 -3.00
N LEU A 304 0.56 7.82 -2.96
CA LEU A 304 -0.32 7.56 -4.11
C LEU A 304 -0.89 8.86 -4.74
N LYS A 305 -1.15 9.87 -3.91
CA LYS A 305 -1.69 11.17 -4.34
C LYS A 305 -0.85 12.36 -3.89
N ASN A 306 0.16 12.16 -3.06
CA ASN A 306 0.85 13.22 -2.31
C ASN A 306 -0.14 14.14 -1.56
N LYS A 307 -1.14 13.53 -0.92
CA LYS A 307 -2.23 14.20 -0.20
C LYS A 307 -2.62 13.38 1.04
N PRO A 308 -3.29 14.02 2.02
CA PRO A 308 -3.82 13.29 3.17
C PRO A 308 -4.72 12.12 2.74
N PHE A 309 -4.52 10.98 3.39
CA PHE A 309 -5.31 9.76 3.20
C PHE A 309 -6.22 9.49 4.41
N TRP A 310 -7.09 8.48 4.31
CA TRP A 310 -7.87 7.97 5.43
C TRP A 310 -7.45 6.55 5.80
N VAL A 311 -7.45 6.24 7.10
CA VAL A 311 -7.55 4.87 7.58
C VAL A 311 -9.04 4.63 7.85
N ILE A 312 -9.70 3.89 6.95
CA ILE A 312 -11.15 3.75 7.02
C ILE A 312 -11.59 2.51 7.85
N GLU A 313 -10.66 1.58 8.04
CA GLU A 313 -10.79 0.45 8.96
C GLU A 313 -9.54 0.34 9.83
N GLN A 314 -9.63 0.78 11.08
CA GLN A 314 -8.55 0.63 12.07
C GLN A 314 -8.90 -0.49 13.03
N GLN A 315 -7.96 -1.40 13.26
CA GLN A 315 -8.10 -2.49 14.23
C GLN A 315 -8.31 -1.95 15.65
N PRO A 316 -9.42 -2.26 16.36
CA PRO A 316 -9.64 -1.86 17.74
C PRO A 316 -9.33 -2.98 18.75
N GLY A 317 -9.32 -4.24 18.29
CA GLY A 317 -9.20 -5.43 19.12
C GLY A 317 -8.70 -6.63 18.32
N GLN A 318 -9.18 -7.83 18.65
CA GLN A 318 -8.85 -9.02 17.88
C GLN A 318 -9.46 -8.96 16.48
N VAL A 319 -8.73 -9.44 15.47
CA VAL A 319 -9.32 -9.86 14.19
C VAL A 319 -9.74 -11.33 14.30
N ASN A 320 -10.29 -11.93 13.23
CA ASN A 320 -10.69 -13.34 13.24
C ASN A 320 -10.17 -14.13 12.03
N TRP A 321 -9.49 -13.45 11.11
CA TRP A 321 -9.06 -14.00 9.81
C TRP A 321 -7.56 -14.36 9.75
N ALA A 322 -6.76 -13.94 10.74
CA ALA A 322 -5.36 -14.32 10.82
C ALA A 322 -5.19 -15.73 11.45
N PRO A 323 -4.05 -16.41 11.23
CA PRO A 323 -3.77 -17.71 11.86
C PRO A 323 -3.80 -17.65 13.39
N THR A 324 -3.37 -16.53 13.97
CA THR A 324 -3.41 -16.22 15.41
C THR A 324 -3.96 -14.82 15.61
N ASN A 325 -4.88 -14.65 16.55
CA ASN A 325 -5.61 -13.40 16.74
C ASN A 325 -5.46 -12.89 18.19
N PRO A 326 -4.31 -12.31 18.56
CA PRO A 326 -4.07 -11.84 19.92
C PRO A 326 -4.84 -10.55 20.22
N LEU A 327 -5.11 -10.33 21.51
CA LEU A 327 -5.56 -9.01 21.99
C LEU A 327 -4.42 -7.99 21.85
N PRO A 328 -4.68 -6.76 21.38
CA PRO A 328 -3.72 -5.68 21.43
C PRO A 328 -3.22 -5.41 22.87
N ALA A 329 -1.96 -5.00 23.00
CA ALA A 329 -1.48 -4.46 24.25
C ALA A 329 -2.24 -3.18 24.63
N LYS A 330 -2.29 -2.87 25.94
CA LYS A 330 -2.82 -1.58 26.38
C LYS A 330 -1.93 -0.46 25.84
N GLY A 331 -2.53 0.54 25.18
CA GLY A 331 -1.85 1.64 24.50
C GLY A 331 -1.62 1.41 23.00
N ALA A 332 -1.76 0.18 22.50
CA ALA A 332 -1.49 -0.14 21.10
C ALA A 332 -2.46 0.56 20.13
N VAL A 333 -3.74 0.67 20.47
CA VAL A 333 -4.75 1.35 19.62
C VAL A 333 -4.46 2.85 19.52
N THR A 334 -4.09 3.47 20.65
CA THR A 334 -3.60 4.87 20.68
C THR A 334 -2.37 5.05 19.82
N LEU A 335 -1.38 4.17 19.96
CA LEU A 335 -0.12 4.21 19.22
C LEU A 335 -0.36 4.11 17.71
N TRP A 336 -1.16 3.16 17.23
CA TRP A 336 -1.48 3.00 15.81
C TRP A 336 -2.24 4.19 15.23
N THR A 337 -3.20 4.73 15.98
CA THR A 337 -3.98 5.89 15.56
C THR A 337 -3.10 7.13 15.42
N GLN A 338 -2.22 7.37 16.39
CA GLN A 338 -1.28 8.50 16.31
C GLN A 338 -0.22 8.30 15.24
N GLN A 339 0.22 7.06 15.00
CA GLN A 339 1.12 6.75 13.88
C GLN A 339 0.47 7.10 12.54
N ALA A 340 -0.79 6.69 12.31
CA ALA A 340 -1.51 7.05 11.09
C ALA A 340 -1.57 8.57 10.88
N PHE A 341 -1.91 9.33 11.94
CA PHE A 341 -1.94 10.79 11.85
C PHE A 341 -0.57 11.39 11.58
N ALA A 342 0.48 10.91 12.21
CA ALA A 342 1.84 11.42 11.99
C ALA A 342 2.34 11.18 10.55
N HIS A 343 1.89 10.09 9.92
CA HIS A 343 2.21 9.74 8.53
C HIS A 343 1.26 10.36 7.49
N GLY A 344 0.36 11.27 7.90
CA GLY A 344 -0.42 12.08 6.96
C GLY A 344 -1.91 11.74 6.88
N ALA A 345 -2.42 10.79 7.67
CA ALA A 345 -3.86 10.55 7.71
C ALA A 345 -4.61 11.82 8.16
N SER A 346 -5.78 12.08 7.58
CA SER A 346 -6.72 13.11 8.02
C SER A 346 -7.92 12.55 8.79
N MET A 347 -8.17 11.24 8.66
CA MET A 347 -9.23 10.54 9.39
C MET A 347 -8.77 9.11 9.71
N VAL A 348 -9.14 8.63 10.91
CA VAL A 348 -9.00 7.24 11.33
C VAL A 348 -10.36 6.74 11.82
N SER A 349 -10.88 5.69 11.17
CA SER A 349 -12.18 5.08 11.43
C SER A 349 -11.98 3.64 11.92
N TYR A 350 -12.59 3.29 13.05
CA TYR A 350 -12.40 1.98 13.66
C TYR A 350 -13.36 0.94 13.06
N PHE A 351 -12.87 -0.24 12.77
CA PHE A 351 -13.68 -1.36 12.35
C PHE A 351 -13.87 -2.35 13.51
N ARG A 352 -15.02 -2.36 14.16
CA ARG A 352 -16.27 -1.65 13.89
C ARG A 352 -16.93 -1.17 15.19
N TRP A 353 -18.11 -0.55 15.12
CA TRP A 353 -18.83 -0.07 16.30
C TRP A 353 -19.12 -1.17 17.31
N ARG A 354 -19.65 -2.31 16.86
CA ARG A 354 -20.02 -3.44 17.72
C ARG A 354 -19.72 -4.76 17.06
N ALA A 355 -19.14 -5.71 17.80
CA ALA A 355 -18.87 -7.06 17.34
C ALA A 355 -20.15 -7.79 16.89
N ALA A 356 -20.08 -8.47 15.72
CA ALA A 356 -21.25 -9.13 15.13
C ALA A 356 -21.67 -10.38 15.91
N LEU A 357 -22.97 -10.67 15.93
CA LEU A 357 -23.53 -11.81 16.65
C LEU A 357 -23.43 -13.13 15.84
N GLY A 358 -23.04 -13.06 14.58
CA GLY A 358 -23.01 -14.23 13.70
C GLY A 358 -22.21 -14.00 12.43
N ALA A 359 -22.26 -14.96 11.51
CA ALA A 359 -21.58 -15.01 10.24
C ALA A 359 -20.04 -15.07 10.34
N GLN A 360 -19.34 -14.78 9.25
CA GLN A 360 -17.91 -15.05 9.11
C GLN A 360 -17.05 -14.24 10.08
N GLU A 361 -17.49 -13.04 10.48
CA GLU A 361 -16.75 -12.11 11.33
C GLU A 361 -17.24 -12.08 12.78
N LEU A 362 -17.92 -13.12 13.24
CA LEU A 362 -18.51 -13.17 14.59
C LEU A 362 -17.47 -13.03 15.71
N MET A 363 -16.20 -13.39 15.46
CA MET A 363 -15.12 -13.27 16.42
C MET A 363 -14.27 -12.01 16.19
N HIS A 364 -14.61 -11.16 15.20
CA HIS A 364 -13.94 -9.88 14.99
C HIS A 364 -14.39 -8.88 16.03
N ALA A 365 -13.44 -8.25 16.72
CA ALA A 365 -13.75 -7.25 17.73
C ALA A 365 -14.36 -5.97 17.14
N GLY A 366 -15.03 -5.20 17.98
CA GLY A 366 -15.46 -3.84 17.71
C GLY A 366 -15.04 -2.91 18.84
N LEU A 367 -15.46 -1.65 18.78
CA LEU A 367 -15.37 -0.73 19.91
C LEU A 367 -16.30 -1.16 21.06
N ASN A 368 -17.34 -1.91 20.74
CA ASN A 368 -18.24 -2.50 21.72
C ASN A 368 -18.26 -4.01 21.55
N LEU A 369 -18.37 -4.70 22.68
CA LEU A 369 -18.53 -6.15 22.77
C LEU A 369 -19.83 -6.62 22.09
N HIS A 370 -20.00 -7.92 21.93
CA HIS A 370 -21.24 -8.54 21.44
C HIS A 370 -22.48 -8.11 22.26
N SER A 371 -22.32 -7.88 23.56
CA SER A 371 -23.39 -7.37 24.45
C SER A 371 -23.80 -5.91 24.14
N GLY A 372 -22.93 -5.15 23.45
CA GLY A 372 -23.08 -3.72 23.23
C GLY A 372 -22.44 -2.84 24.32
N ASP A 373 -21.80 -3.45 25.32
CA ASP A 373 -21.02 -2.73 26.31
C ASP A 373 -19.68 -2.27 25.71
N PRO A 374 -19.07 -1.18 26.18
CA PRO A 374 -17.76 -0.72 25.74
C PRO A 374 -16.68 -1.78 25.89
N ASP A 375 -15.84 -1.98 24.87
CA ASP A 375 -14.62 -2.78 24.97
C ASP A 375 -13.41 -1.89 25.30
N ARG A 376 -12.26 -2.49 25.50
CA ARG A 376 -11.00 -1.88 25.95
C ARG A 376 -10.55 -0.70 25.10
N ALA A 377 -10.75 -0.77 23.79
CA ALA A 377 -10.35 0.27 22.84
C ALA A 377 -11.08 1.59 23.04
N VAL A 378 -12.29 1.60 23.63
CA VAL A 378 -13.04 2.84 23.86
C VAL A 378 -12.23 3.83 24.70
N ALA A 379 -11.62 3.37 25.78
CA ALA A 379 -10.79 4.24 26.63
C ALA A 379 -9.56 4.80 25.89
N GLU A 380 -8.99 4.02 24.96
CA GLU A 380 -7.86 4.48 24.14
C GLU A 380 -8.28 5.50 23.07
N VAL A 381 -9.46 5.34 22.49
CA VAL A 381 -10.05 6.33 21.56
C VAL A 381 -10.33 7.65 22.26
N GLU A 382 -10.77 7.62 23.53
CA GLU A 382 -10.94 8.82 24.35
C GLU A 382 -9.62 9.55 24.59
N VAL A 383 -8.55 8.81 24.88
CA VAL A 383 -7.17 9.37 25.02
C VAL A 383 -6.73 10.03 23.71
N VAL A 384 -6.94 9.35 22.56
CA VAL A 384 -6.63 9.94 21.24
C VAL A 384 -7.39 11.25 21.03
N ARG A 385 -8.70 11.26 21.30
CA ARG A 385 -9.50 12.48 21.19
C ARG A 385 -8.95 13.63 22.03
N GLU A 386 -8.59 13.37 23.28
CA GLU A 386 -8.00 14.38 24.17
C GLU A 386 -6.66 14.90 23.62
N GLN A 387 -5.81 14.00 23.14
CA GLN A 387 -4.54 14.36 22.51
C GLN A 387 -4.74 15.23 21.26
N LEU A 388 -5.70 14.87 20.37
CA LEU A 388 -6.01 15.65 19.16
C LEU A 388 -6.54 17.05 19.51
N ASN A 389 -7.37 17.18 20.53
CA ASN A 389 -7.90 18.47 20.99
C ASN A 389 -6.82 19.38 21.58
N ALA A 390 -5.71 18.82 22.05
CA ALA A 390 -4.58 19.58 22.58
C ALA A 390 -3.57 20.05 21.52
N LEU A 391 -3.70 19.57 20.25
CA LEU A 391 -2.80 19.95 19.17
C LEU A 391 -3.20 21.32 18.57
N GLU A 392 -2.19 22.09 18.19
CA GLU A 392 -2.40 23.31 17.43
C GLU A 392 -2.88 23.00 16.00
N PRO A 393 -3.59 23.92 15.33
CA PRO A 393 -4.07 23.69 13.96
C PRO A 393 -2.98 23.30 12.95
N SER A 394 -1.75 23.81 13.12
CA SER A 394 -0.58 23.49 12.28
C SER A 394 -0.17 22.01 12.35
N ALA A 395 -0.59 21.27 13.37
CA ALA A 395 -0.37 19.82 13.44
C ALA A 395 -0.97 19.05 12.26
N GLN A 396 -1.91 19.66 11.53
CA GLN A 396 -2.54 19.09 10.34
C GLN A 396 -1.77 19.35 9.04
N ASP A 397 -0.71 20.17 9.07
CA ASP A 397 0.11 20.43 7.89
C ASP A 397 0.70 19.12 7.34
N ALA A 398 1.04 19.11 6.06
CA ALA A 398 1.56 17.93 5.37
C ALA A 398 2.89 17.47 5.97
N PRO A 399 3.16 16.15 6.02
CA PRO A 399 4.51 15.64 6.25
C PRO A 399 5.50 16.22 5.22
N GLN A 400 6.77 16.38 5.61
CA GLN A 400 7.81 16.95 4.76
C GLN A 400 9.03 16.00 4.69
N PRO A 401 8.88 14.79 4.10
CA PRO A 401 10.00 13.86 3.95
C PRO A 401 11.03 14.42 2.96
N THR A 402 12.32 14.20 3.24
CA THR A 402 13.43 14.57 2.35
C THR A 402 14.06 13.34 1.69
N VAL A 403 13.52 12.17 1.94
CA VAL A 403 13.98 10.89 1.38
C VAL A 403 12.80 10.22 0.69
N ALA A 404 13.02 9.70 -0.52
CA ALA A 404 12.03 8.93 -1.26
C ALA A 404 12.46 7.47 -1.42
N LEU A 405 11.49 6.58 -1.38
CA LEU A 405 11.60 5.18 -1.76
C LEU A 405 10.71 4.95 -2.97
N LEU A 406 11.29 4.48 -4.07
CA LEU A 406 10.53 4.22 -5.30
C LEU A 406 9.86 2.87 -5.23
N PHE A 407 8.57 2.88 -5.53
CA PHE A 407 7.71 1.70 -5.55
C PHE A 407 6.88 1.66 -6.83
N ASP A 408 6.75 0.46 -7.44
CA ASP A 408 6.00 0.26 -8.67
C ASP A 408 5.35 -1.12 -8.70
N TYR A 409 4.06 -1.18 -8.99
CA TYR A 409 3.30 -2.42 -9.12
C TYR A 409 3.74 -3.28 -10.31
N GLU A 410 4.16 -2.67 -11.41
CA GLU A 410 4.65 -3.44 -12.57
C GLU A 410 5.97 -4.17 -12.24
N ASN A 411 6.86 -3.55 -11.46
CA ASN A 411 8.07 -4.20 -10.94
C ASN A 411 7.73 -5.33 -9.95
N LEU A 412 6.75 -5.12 -9.09
CA LEU A 412 6.22 -6.19 -8.21
C LEU A 412 5.75 -7.38 -9.04
N TRP A 413 4.93 -7.15 -10.05
CA TRP A 413 4.39 -8.21 -10.89
C TRP A 413 5.47 -8.93 -11.70
N ALA A 414 6.35 -8.18 -12.37
CA ALA A 414 7.42 -8.76 -13.19
C ALA A 414 8.38 -9.63 -12.37
N THR A 415 8.73 -9.20 -11.14
CA THR A 415 9.58 -9.98 -10.24
C THR A 415 8.85 -11.19 -9.63
N HIS A 416 7.52 -11.10 -9.44
CA HIS A 416 6.71 -12.23 -8.98
C HIS A 416 6.52 -13.31 -10.06
N ILE A 417 6.30 -12.91 -11.31
CA ILE A 417 6.14 -13.82 -12.46
C ILE A 417 7.40 -14.68 -12.63
N GLN A 418 8.59 -14.11 -12.48
CA GLN A 418 9.87 -14.82 -12.55
C GLN A 418 10.79 -14.38 -11.40
N PRO A 419 10.62 -14.92 -10.20
CA PRO A 419 11.42 -14.53 -9.04
C PRO A 419 12.90 -14.94 -9.17
N HIS A 420 13.20 -16.05 -9.85
CA HIS A 420 14.53 -16.60 -10.09
C HIS A 420 15.28 -17.07 -8.82
N ALA A 421 14.91 -16.58 -7.65
CA ALA A 421 15.35 -17.02 -6.33
C ALA A 421 14.12 -17.32 -5.46
N GLU A 422 14.10 -18.46 -4.77
CA GLU A 422 12.98 -18.86 -3.90
C GLU A 422 12.70 -17.82 -2.78
N GLY A 423 13.76 -17.20 -2.25
CA GLY A 423 13.66 -16.16 -1.21
C GLY A 423 13.28 -14.78 -1.73
N TRP A 424 13.16 -14.58 -3.06
CA TRP A 424 12.88 -13.26 -3.61
C TRP A 424 11.43 -12.85 -3.31
N ASN A 425 11.26 -11.67 -2.71
CA ASN A 425 9.97 -11.05 -2.47
C ASN A 425 10.12 -9.53 -2.56
N TYR A 426 9.38 -8.90 -3.48
CA TYR A 426 9.48 -7.46 -3.74
C TYR A 426 9.07 -6.60 -2.53
N TRP A 427 8.01 -6.99 -1.79
CA TRP A 427 7.62 -6.27 -0.57
C TRP A 427 8.67 -6.41 0.53
N ARG A 428 9.33 -7.57 0.63
CA ARG A 428 10.39 -7.81 1.63
C ARG A 428 11.59 -6.91 1.38
N ILE A 429 12.04 -6.72 0.13
CA ILE A 429 13.15 -5.81 -0.16
C ILE A 429 12.76 -4.35 0.02
N GLN A 430 11.54 -3.96 -0.36
CA GLN A 430 11.00 -2.63 -0.09
C GLN A 430 10.98 -2.33 1.41
N LEU A 431 10.48 -3.27 2.23
CA LEU A 431 10.48 -3.13 3.68
C LEU A 431 11.89 -3.05 4.26
N ALA A 432 12.86 -3.83 3.76
CA ALA A 432 14.24 -3.80 4.23
C ALA A 432 14.89 -2.41 4.02
N TYR A 433 14.71 -1.81 2.84
CA TYR A 433 15.19 -0.46 2.55
C TYR A 433 14.46 0.60 3.41
N TYR A 434 13.15 0.49 3.49
CA TYR A 434 12.33 1.38 4.31
C TYR A 434 12.75 1.33 5.78
N GLN A 435 12.89 0.13 6.35
CA GLN A 435 13.29 -0.08 7.74
C GLN A 435 14.64 0.55 8.05
N ALA A 436 15.66 0.37 7.19
CA ALA A 436 16.97 0.99 7.38
C ALA A 436 16.88 2.52 7.46
N LEU A 437 16.06 3.13 6.60
CA LEU A 437 15.83 4.58 6.61
C LEU A 437 15.11 5.02 7.90
N ARG A 438 14.08 4.27 8.33
CA ARG A 438 13.33 4.59 9.54
C ARG A 438 14.15 4.41 10.83
N GLU A 439 15.02 3.41 10.89
CA GLU A 439 15.96 3.20 12.01
C GLU A 439 16.96 4.36 12.16
N LEU A 440 17.30 5.01 11.06
CA LEU A 440 18.12 6.22 11.03
C LEU A 440 17.33 7.52 11.34
N GLY A 441 16.05 7.40 11.66
CA GLY A 441 15.16 8.53 12.02
C GLY A 441 14.76 9.42 10.85
N LEU A 442 14.80 8.88 9.63
CA LEU A 442 14.41 9.57 8.41
C LEU A 442 12.89 9.38 8.16
N ASP A 443 12.21 10.46 7.79
CA ASP A 443 10.86 10.41 7.24
C ASP A 443 10.95 10.12 5.75
N VAL A 444 10.12 9.19 5.25
CA VAL A 444 10.24 8.61 3.90
C VAL A 444 8.94 8.85 3.13
N ALA A 445 9.05 9.26 1.86
CA ALA A 445 7.95 9.24 0.91
C ALA A 445 8.04 7.97 0.05
N LEU A 446 6.94 7.26 -0.16
CA LEU A 446 6.86 6.22 -1.20
C LEU A 446 6.30 6.84 -2.47
N LEU A 447 7.02 6.72 -3.58
CA LEU A 447 6.68 7.39 -4.83
C LEU A 447 6.74 6.44 -6.01
N HIS A 448 5.87 6.69 -6.99
CA HIS A 448 6.02 6.06 -8.31
C HIS A 448 7.35 6.49 -8.95
N PRO A 449 8.08 5.62 -9.68
CA PRO A 449 9.40 5.95 -10.26
C PRO A 449 9.41 7.17 -11.21
N ARG A 450 8.27 7.53 -11.76
CA ARG A 450 8.11 8.70 -12.65
C ARG A 450 7.58 9.95 -11.95
N ALA A 451 7.51 9.96 -10.62
CA ALA A 451 7.14 11.14 -9.84
C ALA A 451 8.23 12.22 -9.89
N ASP A 452 7.88 13.45 -9.55
CA ASP A 452 8.87 14.54 -9.40
C ASP A 452 9.76 14.25 -8.17
N LEU A 453 11.07 14.24 -8.38
CA LEU A 453 12.09 13.91 -7.37
C LEU A 453 12.86 15.14 -6.88
N ALA A 454 12.60 16.33 -7.40
CA ALA A 454 13.43 17.53 -7.19
C ALA A 454 13.56 17.97 -5.72
N ASP A 455 12.56 17.68 -4.90
CA ASP A 455 12.55 18.08 -3.48
C ASP A 455 13.24 17.07 -2.53
N PHE A 456 13.68 15.91 -3.07
CA PHE A 456 14.29 14.87 -2.26
C PHE A 456 15.83 14.90 -2.30
N GLU A 457 16.44 14.84 -1.11
CA GLU A 457 17.89 14.75 -0.96
C GLU A 457 18.43 13.39 -1.38
N LEU A 458 17.68 12.33 -1.05
CA LEU A 458 18.01 10.93 -1.32
C LEU A 458 16.80 10.21 -1.91
N VAL A 459 17.04 9.47 -3.00
CA VAL A 459 16.07 8.55 -3.61
C VAL A 459 16.64 7.14 -3.56
N CYS A 460 15.88 6.18 -3.03
CA CYS A 460 16.22 4.76 -3.03
C CYS A 460 15.29 4.00 -4.00
N ALA A 461 15.86 3.16 -4.86
CA ALA A 461 15.15 2.33 -5.82
C ALA A 461 15.53 0.85 -5.58
N PRO A 462 14.88 0.14 -4.63
CA PRO A 462 15.32 -1.18 -4.14
C PRO A 462 15.39 -2.28 -5.20
N ALA A 463 14.54 -2.25 -6.21
CA ALA A 463 14.50 -3.20 -7.31
C ALA A 463 13.73 -2.58 -8.48
N LEU A 464 14.33 -1.58 -9.11
CA LEU A 464 13.75 -0.89 -10.27
C LEU A 464 13.97 -1.75 -11.53
N TYR A 465 13.19 -2.83 -11.63
CA TYR A 465 13.44 -3.95 -12.54
C TYR A 465 13.14 -3.63 -14.01
N LEU A 466 11.97 -2.99 -14.27
CA LEU A 466 11.54 -2.58 -15.60
C LEU A 466 11.95 -1.13 -15.86
N VAL A 467 12.83 -0.91 -16.82
CA VAL A 467 13.33 0.42 -17.15
C VAL A 467 13.32 0.65 -18.64
N ASP A 468 12.82 1.83 -19.04
CA ASP A 468 12.99 2.39 -20.39
C ASP A 468 13.90 3.61 -20.39
N ASP A 469 14.24 4.11 -21.57
CA ASP A 469 15.11 5.27 -21.75
C ASP A 469 14.52 6.52 -21.08
N THR A 470 13.20 6.73 -21.12
CA THR A 470 12.54 7.88 -20.51
C THR A 470 12.71 7.91 -18.99
N LEU A 471 12.57 6.76 -18.32
CA LEU A 471 12.81 6.67 -16.88
C LEU A 471 14.29 6.84 -16.54
N ALA A 472 15.18 6.28 -17.34
CA ALA A 472 16.61 6.50 -17.18
C ALA A 472 17.01 7.98 -17.31
N ASP A 473 16.49 8.68 -18.33
CA ASP A 473 16.72 10.12 -18.52
C ASP A 473 16.20 10.95 -17.32
N HIS A 474 15.04 10.58 -16.78
CA HIS A 474 14.46 11.21 -15.58
C HIS A 474 15.38 11.08 -14.37
N LEU A 475 15.87 9.86 -14.07
CA LEU A 475 16.80 9.61 -12.98
C LEU A 475 18.19 10.27 -13.22
N HIS A 476 18.66 10.27 -14.48
CA HIS A 476 19.90 10.93 -14.86
C HIS A 476 19.80 12.45 -14.58
N ALA A 477 18.69 13.09 -14.95
CA ALA A 477 18.46 14.49 -14.69
C ALA A 477 18.46 14.81 -13.18
N TYR A 478 17.79 13.96 -12.36
CA TYR A 478 17.78 14.09 -10.91
C TYR A 478 19.18 14.03 -10.30
N VAL A 479 19.99 13.02 -10.66
CA VAL A 479 21.36 12.89 -10.14
C VAL A 479 22.25 14.03 -10.63
N SER A 480 22.18 14.39 -11.92
CA SER A 480 22.96 15.46 -12.48
C SER A 480 22.71 16.82 -11.83
N ALA A 481 21.48 17.04 -11.33
CA ALA A 481 21.08 18.26 -10.62
C ALA A 481 21.52 18.30 -9.13
N GLY A 482 22.19 17.26 -8.64
CA GLY A 482 22.70 17.15 -7.27
C GLY A 482 21.95 16.17 -6.37
N GLY A 483 21.02 15.41 -6.92
CA GLY A 483 20.30 14.35 -6.21
C GLY A 483 21.20 13.16 -5.89
N LYS A 484 20.87 12.43 -4.83
CA LYS A 484 21.54 11.21 -4.40
C LYS A 484 20.63 10.02 -4.68
N LEU A 485 21.11 9.05 -5.48
CA LEU A 485 20.36 7.88 -5.90
C LEU A 485 21.02 6.61 -5.38
N ILE A 486 20.25 5.71 -4.75
CA ILE A 486 20.67 4.35 -4.44
C ILE A 486 19.84 3.38 -5.27
N LEU A 487 20.49 2.67 -6.20
CA LEU A 487 19.91 1.57 -6.96
C LEU A 487 20.16 0.25 -6.23
N GLY A 488 19.10 -0.51 -5.99
CA GLY A 488 19.18 -1.86 -5.40
C GLY A 488 19.36 -2.94 -6.47
N PRO A 489 19.45 -4.22 -6.06
CA PRO A 489 19.69 -5.34 -6.96
C PRO A 489 18.57 -5.49 -7.99
N ARG A 490 18.92 -6.06 -9.15
CA ARG A 490 18.04 -6.28 -10.32
C ARG A 490 17.56 -4.99 -11.03
N SER A 491 17.96 -3.79 -10.60
CA SER A 491 17.57 -2.54 -11.27
C SER A 491 18.04 -2.53 -12.73
N GLY A 492 17.16 -2.13 -13.64
CA GLY A 492 17.43 -2.05 -15.07
C GLY A 492 17.65 -3.39 -15.78
N ALA A 493 17.23 -4.51 -15.20
CA ALA A 493 17.42 -5.83 -15.79
C ALA A 493 16.53 -6.08 -17.01
N LYS A 494 15.32 -5.48 -17.05
CA LYS A 494 14.29 -5.77 -18.06
C LYS A 494 13.67 -4.52 -18.68
N THR A 495 13.20 -4.70 -19.92
CA THR A 495 12.37 -3.74 -20.65
C THR A 495 10.92 -3.74 -20.12
N LEU A 496 10.14 -2.73 -20.51
CA LEU A 496 8.71 -2.67 -20.13
C LEU A 496 7.86 -3.85 -20.67
N SER A 497 8.36 -4.59 -21.65
CA SER A 497 7.74 -5.83 -22.14
C SER A 497 8.23 -7.08 -21.41
N ASN A 498 8.91 -6.94 -20.26
CA ASN A 498 9.47 -8.02 -19.45
C ASN A 498 10.56 -8.86 -20.18
N ARG A 499 11.16 -8.32 -21.25
CA ARG A 499 12.34 -8.89 -21.91
C ARG A 499 13.60 -8.40 -21.21
N VAL A 500 14.67 -9.21 -21.20
CA VAL A 500 15.97 -8.77 -20.66
C VAL A 500 16.61 -7.74 -21.59
N HIS A 501 17.31 -6.78 -21.03
CA HIS A 501 18.24 -5.96 -21.81
C HIS A 501 19.45 -6.80 -22.23
N PRO A 502 20.04 -6.59 -23.41
CA PRO A 502 21.22 -7.33 -23.83
C PRO A 502 22.41 -7.24 -22.87
N VAL A 503 22.52 -6.13 -22.16
CA VAL A 503 23.49 -5.89 -21.08
C VAL A 503 22.76 -5.14 -19.96
N ALA A 504 22.66 -5.74 -18.77
CA ALA A 504 22.14 -5.08 -17.59
C ALA A 504 23.19 -4.09 -17.01
N PRO A 505 22.78 -3.00 -16.39
CA PRO A 505 21.44 -2.57 -16.05
C PRO A 505 20.71 -1.78 -17.17
N GLY A 506 20.94 -2.11 -18.43
CA GLY A 506 20.26 -1.52 -19.56
C GLY A 506 20.44 0.01 -19.63
N PRO A 507 19.36 0.81 -19.77
CA PRO A 507 19.47 2.26 -19.85
C PRO A 507 20.06 2.94 -18.61
N LEU A 508 20.10 2.24 -17.45
CA LEU A 508 20.72 2.77 -16.23
C LEU A 508 22.25 2.67 -16.22
N ALA A 509 22.88 2.00 -17.19
CA ALA A 509 24.33 1.75 -17.20
C ALA A 509 25.15 3.05 -17.13
N ASP A 510 24.68 4.12 -17.80
CA ASP A 510 25.36 5.42 -17.75
C ASP A 510 25.25 6.08 -16.36
N ILE A 511 24.11 6.05 -15.70
CA ILE A 511 23.92 6.61 -14.35
C ILE A 511 24.71 5.79 -13.31
N ALA A 512 24.61 4.47 -13.39
CA ALA A 512 25.25 3.53 -12.45
C ALA A 512 26.76 3.45 -12.60
N GLY A 513 27.28 3.66 -13.82
CA GLY A 513 28.70 3.52 -14.14
C GLY A 513 29.21 2.07 -14.04
N VAL A 514 28.30 1.09 -14.20
CA VAL A 514 28.59 -0.34 -14.13
C VAL A 514 27.83 -1.10 -15.21
N ILE A 515 28.29 -2.33 -15.49
CA ILE A 515 27.51 -3.37 -16.17
C ILE A 515 27.35 -4.58 -15.25
N VAL A 516 26.32 -5.39 -15.49
CA VAL A 516 26.00 -6.62 -14.73
C VAL A 516 26.07 -7.81 -15.69
N PRO A 517 27.24 -8.43 -15.88
CA PRO A 517 27.40 -9.57 -16.78
C PRO A 517 26.84 -10.88 -16.22
N HIS A 518 26.80 -11.00 -14.89
CA HIS A 518 26.36 -12.21 -14.19
C HIS A 518 25.52 -11.86 -12.97
N VAL A 519 24.61 -12.76 -12.63
CA VAL A 519 23.79 -12.72 -11.41
C VAL A 519 23.91 -14.04 -10.68
N ASP A 520 23.72 -14.04 -9.38
CA ASP A 520 23.66 -15.24 -8.55
C ASP A 520 22.41 -15.23 -7.66
N ALA A 521 21.83 -16.41 -7.43
CA ALA A 521 20.66 -16.64 -6.60
C ALA A 521 20.99 -17.64 -5.51
N LEU A 522 21.06 -17.18 -4.27
CA LEU A 522 21.37 -18.01 -3.12
C LEU A 522 20.15 -18.80 -2.65
N ARG A 523 20.39 -20.03 -2.21
CA ARG A 523 19.34 -20.86 -1.59
C ARG A 523 18.92 -20.27 -0.25
N PRO A 524 17.64 -20.40 0.13
CA PRO A 524 17.18 -20.01 1.45
C PRO A 524 18.04 -20.58 2.58
N GLY A 525 18.46 -19.73 3.52
CA GLY A 525 19.32 -20.09 4.63
C GLY A 525 20.81 -20.11 4.32
N ILE A 526 21.21 -19.79 3.09
CA ILE A 526 22.62 -19.55 2.72
C ILE A 526 22.86 -18.05 2.69
N SER A 527 23.96 -17.63 3.31
CA SER A 527 24.50 -16.28 3.22
C SER A 527 25.99 -16.33 2.90
N GLU A 528 26.45 -15.34 2.17
CA GLU A 528 27.86 -15.14 1.84
C GLU A 528 28.33 -13.76 2.25
N GLU A 529 29.61 -13.43 2.05
CA GLU A 529 30.21 -12.22 2.60
C GLU A 529 30.50 -11.15 1.55
N VAL A 530 30.40 -9.90 2.00
CA VAL A 530 30.81 -8.68 1.27
C VAL A 530 31.80 -7.91 2.14
N ASN A 531 32.95 -7.54 1.58
CA ASN A 531 33.92 -6.68 2.24
C ASN A 531 33.69 -5.22 1.93
N PHE A 532 33.38 -4.43 2.98
CA PHE A 532 33.18 -2.98 2.92
C PHE A 532 34.01 -2.27 4.01
N HIS A 533 34.88 -1.34 3.62
CA HIS A 533 35.76 -0.59 4.55
C HIS A 533 36.49 -1.46 5.57
N ASN A 534 37.11 -2.55 5.16
CA ASN A 534 37.85 -3.53 6.01
C ASN A 534 36.95 -4.23 7.07
N ARG A 535 35.65 -4.30 6.84
CA ARG A 535 34.71 -5.10 7.61
C ARG A 535 34.01 -6.09 6.70
N SER A 536 33.70 -7.27 7.22
CA SER A 536 32.88 -8.25 6.54
C SER A 536 31.43 -8.09 6.98
N TYR A 537 30.52 -8.15 6.01
CA TYR A 537 29.08 -8.13 6.15
C TYR A 537 28.49 -9.28 5.36
N THR A 538 27.22 -9.61 5.61
CA THR A 538 26.56 -10.69 4.90
C THR A 538 25.58 -10.19 3.83
N TYR A 539 25.32 -11.04 2.83
CA TYR A 539 24.21 -10.92 1.90
C TYR A 539 23.56 -12.28 1.69
N ASP A 540 22.30 -12.27 1.30
CA ASP A 540 21.53 -13.47 1.00
C ASP A 540 20.71 -13.31 -0.27
N THR A 541 19.96 -14.31 -0.66
CA THR A 541 18.92 -14.31 -1.70
C THR A 541 19.42 -13.96 -3.10
N TRP A 542 20.12 -12.83 -3.32
CA TRP A 542 20.46 -12.32 -4.65
C TRP A 542 21.76 -11.51 -4.70
N ALA A 543 22.53 -11.69 -5.78
CA ALA A 543 23.69 -10.88 -6.11
C ALA A 543 23.75 -10.55 -7.62
N ASP A 544 23.84 -9.28 -7.97
CA ASP A 544 24.32 -8.77 -9.25
C ASP A 544 25.83 -8.59 -9.14
N ILE A 545 26.60 -9.26 -9.99
CA ILE A 545 28.05 -9.16 -9.98
C ILE A 545 28.45 -7.95 -10.82
N LEU A 546 28.75 -6.84 -10.14
CA LEU A 546 29.02 -5.57 -10.80
C LEU A 546 30.42 -5.53 -11.43
N THR A 547 30.49 -5.07 -12.67
CA THR A 547 31.71 -4.71 -13.36
C THR A 547 31.76 -3.21 -13.57
N PRO A 548 32.63 -2.48 -12.86
CA PRO A 548 32.72 -1.02 -12.99
C PRO A 548 33.21 -0.61 -14.40
N THR A 549 32.58 0.44 -14.93
CA THR A 549 33.01 1.10 -16.18
C THR A 549 33.52 2.51 -15.90
N THR A 550 32.80 3.29 -15.11
CA THR A 550 33.12 4.66 -14.70
C THR A 550 32.86 4.89 -13.20
N ALA A 551 32.36 3.91 -12.49
CA ALA A 551 32.11 4.00 -11.05
C ALA A 551 33.31 3.50 -10.23
N ASP A 552 33.44 4.01 -9.02
CA ASP A 552 34.42 3.55 -8.02
C ASP A 552 33.81 2.37 -7.23
N VAL A 553 34.69 1.38 -6.89
CA VAL A 553 34.27 0.24 -6.08
C VAL A 553 34.32 0.58 -4.60
N LEU A 554 33.17 0.45 -3.92
CA LEU A 554 33.04 0.61 -2.47
C LEU A 554 33.12 -0.71 -1.72
N ALA A 555 32.58 -1.81 -2.30
CA ALA A 555 32.57 -3.13 -1.70
C ALA A 555 32.77 -4.22 -2.74
N THR A 556 33.41 -5.33 -2.32
CA THR A 556 33.62 -6.50 -3.14
C THR A 556 33.04 -7.75 -2.51
N TYR A 557 32.61 -8.70 -3.33
CA TYR A 557 32.23 -10.02 -2.85
C TYR A 557 33.45 -10.76 -2.28
N ALA A 558 33.21 -11.56 -1.24
CA ALA A 558 34.21 -12.39 -0.58
C ALA A 558 33.75 -13.87 -0.58
N THR A 559 33.51 -14.38 -1.79
CA THR A 559 33.09 -15.76 -2.05
C THR A 559 34.10 -16.44 -2.97
N ASP A 560 34.19 -17.77 -2.90
CA ASP A 560 35.01 -18.56 -3.82
C ASP A 560 34.32 -18.78 -5.19
N ALA A 561 33.05 -18.44 -5.31
CA ALA A 561 32.25 -18.68 -6.52
C ALA A 561 32.56 -17.68 -7.64
N TYR A 562 32.86 -16.43 -7.29
CA TYR A 562 33.13 -15.36 -8.25
C TYR A 562 33.90 -14.20 -7.62
N GLU A 563 34.57 -13.44 -8.47
CA GLU A 563 35.16 -12.15 -8.14
C GLU A 563 34.29 -11.03 -8.74
N GLY A 564 34.16 -9.91 -8.05
CA GLY A 564 33.42 -8.74 -8.56
C GLY A 564 33.11 -7.71 -7.51
N ALA A 565 32.63 -6.55 -7.96
CA ALA A 565 32.16 -5.52 -7.07
C ALA A 565 30.71 -5.82 -6.64
N ALA A 566 30.46 -5.60 -5.35
CA ALA A 566 29.12 -5.71 -4.74
C ALA A 566 28.43 -4.34 -4.60
N ILE A 567 29.22 -3.29 -4.35
CA ILE A 567 28.72 -1.92 -4.25
C ILE A 567 29.67 -1.00 -5.01
N CYS A 568 29.10 -0.16 -5.89
CA CYS A 568 29.82 0.84 -6.65
C CYS A 568 29.19 2.22 -6.46
N GLN A 569 30.01 3.26 -6.58
CA GLN A 569 29.57 4.67 -6.52
C GLN A 569 30.04 5.41 -7.75
N ARG A 570 29.16 6.23 -8.32
CA ARG A 570 29.52 7.15 -9.41
C ARG A 570 29.09 8.57 -9.05
N GLU A 571 30.01 9.51 -9.18
CA GLU A 571 29.69 10.93 -9.20
C GLU A 571 29.19 11.32 -10.59
N LEU A 572 28.10 12.06 -10.68
CA LEU A 572 27.48 12.48 -11.94
C LEU A 572 26.90 13.90 -11.79
N GLY A 573 27.49 14.87 -12.50
CA GLY A 573 27.11 16.27 -12.34
C GLY A 573 27.35 16.75 -10.92
N GLY A 574 26.29 17.21 -10.23
CA GLY A 574 26.36 17.63 -8.83
C GLY A 574 25.96 16.57 -7.80
N GLY A 575 25.56 15.38 -8.24
CA GLY A 575 25.03 14.32 -7.39
C GLY A 575 25.83 13.04 -7.45
N VAL A 576 25.26 11.99 -6.86
CA VAL A 576 25.91 10.66 -6.75
C VAL A 576 24.90 9.56 -6.96
N CYS A 577 25.31 8.50 -7.66
CA CYS A 577 24.59 7.24 -7.76
C CYS A 577 25.39 6.14 -7.07
N VAL A 578 24.75 5.41 -6.15
CA VAL A 578 25.31 4.21 -5.53
C VAL A 578 24.51 3.00 -6.01
N THR A 579 25.20 2.00 -6.57
CA THR A 579 24.59 0.74 -6.99
C THR A 579 24.95 -0.33 -5.96
N VAL A 580 23.92 -0.88 -5.30
CA VAL A 580 24.02 -2.01 -4.35
C VAL A 580 23.58 -3.27 -5.09
N GLY A 581 24.54 -4.09 -5.53
CA GLY A 581 24.28 -5.27 -6.35
C GLY A 581 23.67 -6.46 -5.60
N ALA A 582 23.76 -6.49 -4.27
CA ALA A 582 23.31 -7.64 -3.48
C ALA A 582 22.18 -7.27 -2.50
N TRP A 583 21.44 -8.29 -2.07
CA TRP A 583 20.54 -8.15 -0.92
C TRP A 583 21.36 -8.24 0.36
N VAL A 584 21.93 -7.11 0.73
CA VAL A 584 22.84 -7.00 1.87
C VAL A 584 22.10 -6.90 3.20
N GLU A 585 22.76 -7.31 4.29
CA GLU A 585 22.23 -7.15 5.64
C GLU A 585 22.01 -5.66 5.98
N GLN A 586 21.08 -5.43 6.92
CA GLN A 586 20.63 -4.08 7.33
C GLN A 586 21.77 -3.16 7.76
N ASP A 587 22.76 -3.68 8.49
CA ASP A 587 23.83 -2.84 9.02
C ASP A 587 24.75 -2.31 7.91
N LEU A 588 25.04 -3.11 6.89
CA LEU A 588 25.76 -2.62 5.72
C LEU A 588 24.97 -1.56 4.97
N PHE A 589 23.67 -1.79 4.77
CA PHE A 589 22.84 -0.83 4.05
C PHE A 589 22.73 0.51 4.81
N LYS A 590 22.64 0.49 6.13
CA LYS A 590 22.69 1.71 6.97
C LYS A 590 24.01 2.46 6.82
N GLU A 591 25.14 1.75 6.74
CA GLU A 591 26.45 2.40 6.50
C GLU A 591 26.54 3.04 5.11
N VAL A 592 25.96 2.41 4.07
CA VAL A 592 25.83 3.01 2.74
C VAL A 592 25.00 4.31 2.80
N ILE A 593 23.83 4.29 3.45
CA ILE A 593 22.99 5.50 3.60
C ILE A 593 23.76 6.62 4.33
N LYS A 594 24.46 6.31 5.42
CA LYS A 594 25.26 7.28 6.17
C LYS A 594 26.37 7.91 5.32
N GLY A 595 27.06 7.08 4.51
CA GLY A 595 28.08 7.54 3.58
C GLY A 595 27.51 8.49 2.51
N VAL A 596 26.35 8.17 1.95
CA VAL A 596 25.70 8.97 0.91
C VAL A 596 25.18 10.31 1.48
N LEU A 597 24.57 10.31 2.68
CA LEU A 597 23.99 11.53 3.26
C LEU A 597 25.01 12.47 3.90
N GLU A 598 26.18 11.96 4.32
CA GLU A 598 27.28 12.76 4.89
C GLU A 598 26.85 13.71 6.03
N ARG A 599 25.82 13.35 6.78
CA ARG A 599 25.30 14.12 7.91
C ARG A 599 24.97 13.21 9.09
N ARG A 600 24.94 13.82 10.28
CA ARG A 600 24.54 13.08 11.50
C ARG A 600 23.07 12.67 11.39
N LEU A 601 22.81 11.38 11.59
CA LEU A 601 21.51 10.76 11.65
C LEU A 601 21.20 10.35 13.10
N LEU A 602 19.92 10.05 13.39
CA LEU A 602 19.55 9.57 14.70
C LEU A 602 20.09 8.15 14.91
N ASN A 603 20.31 7.81 16.18
CA ASN A 603 20.60 6.44 16.61
C ASN A 603 19.44 5.99 17.49
N LEU A 604 18.43 5.37 16.87
CA LEU A 604 17.22 4.96 17.55
C LEU A 604 17.40 3.57 18.17
N PRO A 605 16.92 3.35 19.41
CA PRO A 605 16.82 2.00 19.98
C PRO A 605 15.91 1.11 19.10
N GLU A 606 16.16 -0.19 19.18
CA GLU A 606 15.31 -1.19 18.51
C GLU A 606 13.83 -1.01 18.92
N GLY A 607 12.91 -1.14 17.96
CA GLY A 607 11.47 -0.97 18.18
C GLY A 607 11.01 0.45 18.50
N VAL A 608 11.94 1.44 18.49
CA VAL A 608 11.61 2.86 18.60
C VAL A 608 11.67 3.52 17.22
N ARG A 609 10.67 4.34 16.91
CA ARG A 609 10.62 5.11 15.65
C ARG A 609 10.22 6.56 15.90
N VAL A 610 10.57 7.41 14.95
CA VAL A 610 10.27 8.85 14.99
C VAL A 610 9.58 9.25 13.69
N SER A 611 8.58 10.12 13.79
CA SER A 611 7.97 10.80 12.64
C SER A 611 7.78 12.28 12.96
N ARG A 612 7.72 13.11 11.89
CA ARG A 612 7.52 14.56 12.04
C ARG A 612 6.40 15.04 11.15
N ARG A 613 5.45 15.77 11.74
CA ARG A 613 4.35 16.37 11.00
C ARG A 613 3.89 17.67 11.68
N GLY A 614 3.60 18.72 10.89
CA GLY A 614 2.94 19.91 11.36
C GLY A 614 3.63 20.62 12.53
N GLY A 615 4.97 20.59 12.58
CA GLY A 615 5.75 21.16 13.68
C GLY A 615 5.82 20.29 14.94
N TYR A 616 5.31 19.06 14.90
CA TYR A 616 5.41 18.09 15.99
C TYR A 616 6.33 16.92 15.66
N THR A 617 7.03 16.42 16.69
CA THR A 617 7.77 15.15 16.67
C THR A 617 6.99 14.12 17.44
N TYR A 618 6.79 12.97 16.80
CA TYR A 618 6.15 11.78 17.37
C TYR A 618 7.23 10.73 17.60
N VAL A 619 7.32 10.19 18.80
CA VAL A 619 8.23 9.08 19.14
C VAL A 619 7.39 7.90 19.59
N TYR A 620 7.59 6.75 18.97
CA TYR A 620 6.85 5.52 19.21
C TYR A 620 7.73 4.48 19.87
N ASN A 621 7.17 3.73 20.81
CA ASN A 621 7.77 2.52 21.35
C ASN A 621 6.85 1.32 21.13
N PHE A 622 7.23 0.45 20.20
CA PHE A 622 6.50 -0.79 19.89
C PHE A 622 6.90 -1.96 20.77
N ASN A 623 7.94 -1.80 21.61
CA ASN A 623 8.42 -2.84 22.49
C ASN A 623 7.45 -3.11 23.66
N ASN A 624 7.58 -4.29 24.25
CA ASN A 624 6.85 -4.72 25.45
C ASN A 624 7.53 -4.26 26.76
N HIS A 625 8.53 -3.38 26.69
CA HIS A 625 9.26 -2.78 27.80
C HIS A 625 9.50 -1.28 27.57
N ASP A 626 9.74 -0.56 28.65
CA ASP A 626 10.08 0.85 28.60
C ASP A 626 11.49 1.02 28.03
N VAL A 627 11.70 2.05 27.21
CA VAL A 627 12.97 2.27 26.51
C VAL A 627 13.56 3.63 26.91
N PRO A 628 14.83 3.69 27.36
CA PRO A 628 15.52 4.95 27.58
C PRO A 628 15.85 5.63 26.24
N LEU A 629 15.55 6.93 26.15
CA LEU A 629 15.85 7.77 24.97
C LEU A 629 17.13 8.61 25.17
N ILE A 630 17.88 8.34 26.22
CA ILE A 630 19.16 9.00 26.51
C ILE A 630 20.15 8.68 25.36
N ASN A 631 20.77 9.70 24.79
CA ASN A 631 21.70 9.59 23.67
C ASN A 631 21.07 9.29 22.29
N THR A 632 19.76 9.47 22.11
CA THR A 632 19.11 9.31 20.81
C THR A 632 19.19 10.54 19.90
N ASP A 633 19.69 11.67 20.42
CA ASP A 633 19.71 12.97 19.74
C ASP A 633 18.30 13.52 19.37
N ILE A 634 17.24 12.96 19.92
CA ILE A 634 15.86 13.45 19.73
C ILE A 634 15.64 14.63 20.68
N ARG A 635 15.73 15.84 20.16
CA ARG A 635 15.59 17.06 20.99
C ARG A 635 14.16 17.22 21.50
N GLY A 636 14.02 17.42 22.80
CA GLY A 636 12.72 17.61 23.47
C GLY A 636 12.04 16.30 23.86
N SER A 637 12.64 15.14 23.58
CA SER A 637 12.11 13.87 24.03
C SER A 637 12.20 13.71 25.57
N PRO A 638 11.30 12.93 26.19
CA PRO A 638 11.49 12.47 27.56
C PRO A 638 12.69 11.54 27.65
N ASP A 639 13.23 11.34 28.87
CA ASP A 639 14.36 10.43 29.12
C ASP A 639 14.00 8.95 28.86
N ILE A 640 12.73 8.60 29.05
CA ILE A 640 12.18 7.24 28.89
C ILE A 640 10.85 7.31 28.16
N ILE A 641 10.65 6.40 27.21
CA ILE A 641 9.34 6.16 26.59
C ILE A 641 8.77 4.83 27.08
N ASN A 642 7.52 4.85 27.55
CA ASN A 642 6.85 3.68 28.05
C ASN A 642 6.59 2.66 26.93
N LYS A 643 6.45 1.39 27.30
CA LYS A 643 6.06 0.32 26.36
C LYS A 643 4.72 0.63 25.70
N HIS A 644 4.59 0.20 24.43
CA HIS A 644 3.36 0.35 23.63
C HIS A 644 2.76 1.76 23.72
N SER A 645 3.59 2.78 23.57
CA SER A 645 3.16 4.16 23.71
C SER A 645 3.73 5.08 22.62
N VAL A 646 3.11 6.23 22.50
CA VAL A 646 3.57 7.35 21.67
C VAL A 646 3.63 8.60 22.52
N VAL A 647 4.70 9.39 22.35
CA VAL A 647 4.83 10.72 22.90
C VAL A 647 4.94 11.74 21.79
N MET A 648 4.29 12.90 21.97
CA MET A 648 4.24 13.98 21.00
C MET A 648 4.69 15.28 21.67
N PHE A 649 5.55 16.03 21.00
CA PHE A 649 6.03 17.33 21.47
C PHE A 649 6.38 18.23 20.29
N PRO A 650 6.40 19.58 20.47
CA PRO A 650 6.81 20.50 19.43
C PRO A 650 8.23 20.21 18.93
N THR A 651 8.40 20.18 17.61
CA THR A 651 9.72 19.94 16.99
C THR A 651 10.65 21.12 17.26
N GLN A 652 11.76 20.87 17.95
CA GLN A 652 12.81 21.86 18.17
C GLN A 652 13.74 21.89 16.95
N TYR A 653 13.55 22.87 16.05
CA TYR A 653 14.48 23.11 14.95
C TYR A 653 15.80 23.66 15.47
N SER A 654 16.95 23.14 15.01
CA SER A 654 18.21 23.87 15.15
C SER A 654 18.10 25.14 14.27
N ASN A 655 18.43 26.30 14.83
CA ASN A 655 18.57 27.56 14.09
C ASN A 655 19.67 27.45 13.01
N ARG A 656 19.52 26.62 12.00
CA ARG A 656 20.28 26.69 10.75
C ARG A 656 19.34 27.24 9.69
N VAL A 657 19.54 28.54 9.44
CA VAL A 657 18.96 29.35 8.37
C VAL A 657 18.92 28.51 7.09
N LYS A 658 17.74 28.35 6.51
CA LYS A 658 17.59 27.80 5.15
C LYS A 658 18.36 28.67 4.20
N LYS A 659 19.31 28.17 3.44
CA LYS A 659 20.10 28.88 2.42
C LYS A 659 19.24 29.55 1.32
N ARG A 660 17.94 29.38 1.31
CA ARG A 660 17.00 30.03 0.36
C ARG A 660 16.54 31.44 0.75
N ASP A 661 16.75 31.88 2.01
CA ASP A 661 16.28 33.20 2.46
C ASP A 661 17.33 34.31 2.31
N ILE A 662 18.49 34.01 1.75
CA ILE A 662 19.58 35.01 1.58
C ILE A 662 19.61 35.65 0.17
N GLN A 663 18.80 35.22 -0.78
CA GLN A 663 18.80 35.76 -2.16
C GLN A 663 17.70 36.78 -2.46
N LEU A 664 16.97 37.28 -1.46
CA LEU A 664 15.94 38.31 -1.62
C LEU A 664 16.24 39.63 -0.87
N LEU A 665 17.47 39.83 -0.40
CA LEU A 665 17.92 41.10 0.22
C LEU A 665 19.33 41.46 -0.25
N GLU A 666 19.57 41.54 -1.58
CA GLU A 666 20.60 42.38 -2.21
C GLU A 666 20.02 43.04 -3.47
#